data_4968ac4bb2ab0c802ccc3d8141acdfb7
#
_entry.id   4968ac4bb2ab0c802ccc3d8141acdfb7
#
_cell.length_a   1.000
_cell.length_b   1.000
_cell.length_c   1.000
_cell.angle_alpha   90.00
_cell.angle_beta   90.00
_cell.angle_gamma   90.00
#
_symmetry.space_group_name_H-M   'P 1'
#
loop_
_entity.id
_entity.type
_entity.pdbx_description
1 polymer ?
#
loop_
_entity_poly.entity_id
_entity_poly.type
_entity_poly.pdbx_seq_one_letter_code
_entity_poly.pdbx_strand_id
1 'polypeptide(L)'
;MQGIQQGQNKVTGIVKDNAGIPIVGATIMEKGSTNGTVSDLDGNFSLQMNSQGTILISYIGYITQEIKVDKNDKLIITLEEDTETLDEVVVVGYGAIQKRSVSTAISTVKGGKISEMPTSNISQSLVGMSSGITLQQISGEPGAAPAIRVRGAGSINSGNDPLFVIDGYPTTDAELFNNINPADIADIQILKDAASSAIYGSKAGNGVIIVTTKQGQTGKPKVSFSTQVGWSEAQNYVDVLEADDYMDMIIEARTNNGSIQNFPKLIQMRESGNYENTNWQDAIFRNALNYRGTATITGGTEILKYNFSANYQNEDGILLNSFYKRVGIKGGFEANLSKKIKLGVNFSTTYSKRRLQQPTGGNTEDVTGVIAQALSMPPILPVYQNNGDYTQIAQHYADLGLNNQLRNPVSNLLENRNDKWSIRTMSNAYFEVKPIKGLTLRTSVNFTTNAAKQDYYQSAFLLGKSYTGNKSTPDLTSIDGYRLSGFGYNAYWSTTATYDVTLKEKHHLNAMIGYDFEYNSDFEVQQDDRTDSDNPIAYNNTSITNVNGAKLWTGSSEYSNYVFDAMFARLVYDYNYKYVFSGSVRRDRSSKFGPDKRAGWFYSGSLAWNITEEDFMKDIHWLDIAKLRASYGITGNDQIGNDYAWISTISSDQNVVFGTTAIPTYYPSGYSNRQLGWEKNKQMDLGFDIGVFNALNIVVDLYKRTSDIVMPANIPNFNGIAGSVYMNAGQIENKGIEIQVSATPFKGDFSWETTLSWSKNNNKILSLANNQNQLANASAGTKWGNVMRNYVGRPMGDMYMLKVIGTFNTEKDLAQYAKNGTQDIGDLIFEDYNKDGTIDVNDYQLVGNYQPDFTFGWNNTFIYKDFDLAVTIDGQCGGNVIYAAARAFSLNRYDDNVLAESGLGRWKSSTDTGNGMSHKAGTNNLGSNIGPSTRYLYDADFLRIRNVSLGYTLPKKFCKIIGIENMRISANVQNLWTFDKYPGYSVEANYEGNSATNNGVDFGGYPISRTFTFGLNFNF
;
A
#
# COMPACT_ATOMS: atom_id res chain seq x y z
N MET A 1 -27.86 -80.33 5.82
CA MET A 1 -27.07 -79.20 6.38
C MET A 1 -27.67 -77.89 5.92
N GLN A 2 -28.43 -77.26 6.80
CA GLN A 2 -28.95 -75.91 6.51
C GLN A 2 -27.83 -74.85 6.73
N GLY A 3 -27.49 -74.17 5.68
CA GLY A 3 -26.55 -73.04 5.78
C GLY A 3 -27.22 -71.85 6.47
N ILE A 4 -26.69 -71.40 7.61
CA ILE A 4 -27.08 -70.21 8.32
C ILE A 4 -26.66 -69.02 7.43
N GLN A 5 -27.63 -68.34 6.79
CA GLN A 5 -27.42 -67.01 6.23
C GLN A 5 -27.14 -66.02 7.39
N GLN A 6 -25.88 -65.65 7.53
CA GLN A 6 -25.51 -64.46 8.37
C GLN A 6 -26.18 -63.26 7.75
N GLY A 7 -27.12 -62.67 8.46
CA GLY A 7 -27.75 -61.40 8.06
C GLY A 7 -26.72 -60.25 8.04
N GLN A 8 -26.47 -59.72 6.86
CA GLN A 8 -25.60 -58.57 6.65
C GLN A 8 -26.25 -57.35 7.33
N ASN A 9 -25.51 -56.65 8.21
CA ASN A 9 -25.94 -55.42 8.85
C ASN A 9 -25.79 -54.25 7.88
N LYS A 10 -26.86 -53.53 7.62
CA LYS A 10 -26.86 -52.36 6.72
C LYS A 10 -27.04 -51.09 7.56
N VAL A 11 -26.02 -50.20 7.57
CA VAL A 11 -26.08 -48.88 8.23
C VAL A 11 -26.31 -47.84 7.14
N THR A 12 -27.29 -46.98 7.34
CA THR A 12 -27.62 -45.91 6.40
C THR A 12 -27.67 -44.57 7.15
N GLY A 13 -27.41 -43.47 6.49
CA GLY A 13 -27.49 -42.15 7.11
C GLY A 13 -27.26 -41.00 6.14
N ILE A 14 -27.27 -39.79 6.70
CA ILE A 14 -26.98 -38.55 6.02
C ILE A 14 -25.85 -37.85 6.76
N VAL A 15 -24.82 -37.41 6.02
CA VAL A 15 -23.73 -36.57 6.54
C VAL A 15 -23.98 -35.11 6.15
N LYS A 16 -23.99 -34.23 7.14
CA LYS A 16 -24.25 -32.79 6.96
C LYS A 16 -23.18 -31.97 7.70
N ASP A 17 -23.06 -30.70 7.35
CA ASP A 17 -22.33 -29.71 8.14
C ASP A 17 -23.22 -29.09 9.25
N ASN A 18 -22.64 -28.19 10.08
CA ASN A 18 -23.36 -27.46 11.13
C ASN A 18 -24.46 -26.54 10.58
N ALA A 19 -24.39 -26.13 9.31
CA ALA A 19 -25.42 -25.37 8.61
C ALA A 19 -26.53 -26.26 8.04
N GLY A 20 -26.42 -27.59 8.23
CA GLY A 20 -27.35 -28.59 7.70
C GLY A 20 -27.19 -28.85 6.20
N ILE A 21 -26.10 -28.42 5.59
CA ILE A 21 -25.77 -28.69 4.16
C ILE A 21 -25.24 -30.12 4.03
N PRO A 22 -25.77 -30.94 3.09
CA PRO A 22 -25.25 -32.26 2.85
C PRO A 22 -23.78 -32.23 2.41
N ILE A 23 -22.95 -33.05 3.06
CA ILE A 23 -21.54 -33.21 2.69
C ILE A 23 -21.42 -34.31 1.66
N VAL A 24 -21.01 -33.97 0.45
CA VAL A 24 -20.83 -34.90 -0.69
C VAL A 24 -19.43 -35.48 -0.65
N GLY A 25 -19.28 -36.81 -0.77
CA GLY A 25 -17.96 -37.43 -0.81
C GLY A 25 -17.31 -37.63 0.57
N ALA A 26 -18.03 -37.44 1.66
CA ALA A 26 -17.53 -37.80 2.99
C ALA A 26 -17.25 -39.31 3.01
N THR A 27 -16.09 -39.69 3.52
CA THR A 27 -15.68 -41.11 3.62
C THR A 27 -16.21 -41.71 4.91
N ILE A 28 -16.95 -42.82 4.80
CA ILE A 28 -17.48 -43.59 5.91
C ILE A 28 -16.83 -44.97 5.89
N MET A 29 -15.99 -45.29 6.87
CA MET A 29 -15.23 -46.52 6.96
C MET A 29 -15.55 -47.28 8.26
N GLU A 30 -15.61 -48.60 8.20
CA GLU A 30 -15.63 -49.48 9.35
C GLU A 30 -14.26 -49.48 10.05
N LYS A 31 -14.19 -49.06 11.34
CA LYS A 31 -12.93 -48.90 12.08
C LYS A 31 -12.16 -50.23 12.12
N GLY A 32 -10.89 -50.17 11.65
CA GLY A 32 -10.01 -51.35 11.60
C GLY A 32 -10.18 -52.24 10.38
N SER A 33 -10.94 -51.80 9.37
CA SER A 33 -11.25 -52.55 8.12
C SER A 33 -11.03 -51.65 6.89
N THR A 34 -10.88 -52.27 5.72
CA THR A 34 -10.88 -51.57 4.42
C THR A 34 -12.28 -51.40 3.85
N ASN A 35 -13.33 -51.83 4.58
CA ASN A 35 -14.70 -51.72 4.19
C ASN A 35 -15.23 -50.31 4.41
N GLY A 36 -15.66 -49.63 3.35
CA GLY A 36 -16.13 -48.23 3.41
C GLY A 36 -17.00 -47.84 2.24
N THR A 37 -17.62 -46.69 2.37
CA THR A 37 -18.45 -46.05 1.33
C THR A 37 -18.22 -44.54 1.38
N VAL A 38 -18.78 -43.79 0.42
CA VAL A 38 -18.78 -42.32 0.41
C VAL A 38 -20.21 -41.82 0.33
N SER A 39 -20.45 -40.63 0.87
CA SER A 39 -21.76 -39.98 0.80
C SER A 39 -22.05 -39.47 -0.63
N ASP A 40 -23.33 -39.60 -1.04
CA ASP A 40 -23.81 -39.12 -2.34
C ASP A 40 -24.09 -37.60 -2.39
N LEU A 41 -24.64 -37.08 -3.49
CA LEU A 41 -24.93 -35.67 -3.71
C LEU A 41 -25.90 -35.04 -2.68
N ASP A 42 -26.71 -35.86 -2.04
CA ASP A 42 -27.64 -35.44 -0.96
C ASP A 42 -27.06 -35.74 0.44
N GLY A 43 -25.79 -36.13 0.52
CA GLY A 43 -25.09 -36.51 1.75
C GLY A 43 -25.47 -37.91 2.28
N ASN A 44 -26.30 -38.70 1.56
CA ASN A 44 -26.71 -40.03 2.03
C ASN A 44 -25.59 -41.04 1.82
N PHE A 45 -25.50 -41.99 2.73
CA PHE A 45 -24.60 -43.12 2.63
C PHE A 45 -25.28 -44.44 3.00
N SER A 46 -24.68 -45.51 2.52
CA SER A 46 -25.12 -46.88 2.85
C SER A 46 -23.88 -47.76 2.94
N LEU A 47 -23.60 -48.31 4.10
CA LEU A 47 -22.48 -49.18 4.40
C LEU A 47 -23.00 -50.54 4.87
N GLN A 48 -22.52 -51.63 4.25
CA GLN A 48 -22.75 -52.97 4.71
C GLN A 48 -21.61 -53.40 5.63
N MET A 49 -21.94 -53.80 6.87
CA MET A 49 -20.95 -54.20 7.88
C MET A 49 -21.09 -55.70 8.19
N ASN A 50 -19.99 -56.35 8.53
CA ASN A 50 -19.98 -57.76 8.86
C ASN A 50 -20.39 -58.03 10.32
N SER A 51 -20.32 -57.04 11.19
CA SER A 51 -20.67 -57.10 12.61
C SER A 51 -21.11 -55.75 13.13
N GLN A 52 -21.65 -55.68 14.38
CA GLN A 52 -21.78 -54.44 15.12
C GLN A 52 -20.38 -53.86 15.35
N GLY A 53 -20.21 -52.53 15.14
CA GLY A 53 -18.92 -51.91 15.22
C GLY A 53 -18.95 -50.38 15.31
N THR A 54 -17.79 -49.79 15.12
CA THR A 54 -17.63 -48.34 15.05
C THR A 54 -17.33 -47.93 13.59
N ILE A 55 -18.01 -46.92 13.10
CA ILE A 55 -17.70 -46.28 11.83
C ILE A 55 -16.91 -45.00 12.07
N LEU A 56 -15.97 -44.74 11.18
CA LEU A 56 -15.19 -43.52 11.08
C LEU A 56 -15.75 -42.69 9.93
N ILE A 57 -16.17 -41.46 10.21
CA ILE A 57 -16.68 -40.55 9.22
C ILE A 57 -15.66 -39.41 9.10
N SER A 58 -15.09 -39.24 7.91
CA SER A 58 -14.12 -38.19 7.65
C SER A 58 -14.39 -37.46 6.34
N TYR A 59 -14.12 -36.16 6.34
CA TYR A 59 -14.17 -35.33 5.15
C TYR A 59 -13.11 -34.24 5.27
N ILE A 60 -12.53 -33.81 4.16
CA ILE A 60 -11.47 -32.77 4.15
C ILE A 60 -12.05 -31.46 4.70
N GLY A 61 -11.42 -30.90 5.73
CA GLY A 61 -11.87 -29.67 6.40
C GLY A 61 -12.88 -29.90 7.53
N TYR A 62 -13.12 -31.14 7.95
CA TYR A 62 -14.03 -31.47 9.04
C TYR A 62 -13.37 -32.39 10.06
N ILE A 63 -13.77 -32.26 11.33
CA ILE A 63 -13.32 -33.15 12.41
C ILE A 63 -13.84 -34.57 12.19
N THR A 64 -12.94 -35.55 12.15
CA THR A 64 -13.31 -36.96 12.01
C THR A 64 -14.11 -37.43 13.21
N GLN A 65 -15.31 -38.01 12.99
CA GLN A 65 -16.14 -38.54 14.03
C GLN A 65 -16.11 -40.09 14.07
N GLU A 66 -16.13 -40.61 15.28
CA GLU A 66 -16.30 -42.06 15.55
C GLU A 66 -17.68 -42.31 16.13
N ILE A 67 -18.49 -43.16 15.45
CA ILE A 67 -19.83 -43.46 15.86
C ILE A 67 -19.99 -44.97 16.02
N LYS A 68 -20.42 -45.41 17.21
CA LYS A 68 -20.81 -46.83 17.42
C LYS A 68 -22.17 -47.04 16.79
N VAL A 69 -22.29 -48.10 15.99
CA VAL A 69 -23.51 -48.41 15.23
C VAL A 69 -24.02 -49.79 15.51
N ASP A 70 -25.37 -49.91 15.61
CA ASP A 70 -26.10 -51.13 15.74
C ASP A 70 -26.78 -51.57 14.44
N LYS A 71 -27.44 -52.69 14.46
CA LYS A 71 -28.13 -53.27 13.29
C LYS A 71 -29.19 -52.33 12.73
N ASN A 72 -29.07 -52.03 11.42
CA ASN A 72 -30.02 -51.21 10.64
C ASN A 72 -30.24 -49.76 11.15
N ASP A 73 -29.21 -49.17 11.70
CA ASP A 73 -29.27 -47.77 12.14
C ASP A 73 -29.46 -46.80 10.97
N LYS A 74 -30.31 -45.80 11.19
CA LYS A 74 -30.41 -44.58 10.35
C LYS A 74 -29.82 -43.44 11.08
N LEU A 75 -28.69 -42.95 10.60
CA LEU A 75 -27.90 -41.91 11.28
C LEU A 75 -28.08 -40.55 10.64
N ILE A 76 -28.14 -39.52 11.42
CA ILE A 76 -27.93 -38.13 10.98
C ILE A 76 -26.64 -37.68 11.63
N ILE A 77 -25.61 -37.49 10.79
CA ILE A 77 -24.24 -37.16 11.23
C ILE A 77 -24.00 -35.71 10.85
N THR A 78 -23.71 -34.91 11.85
CA THR A 78 -23.28 -33.54 11.66
C THR A 78 -21.79 -33.48 11.88
N LEU A 79 -20.99 -33.19 10.83
CA LEU A 79 -19.57 -32.95 10.97
C LEU A 79 -19.33 -31.48 11.32
N GLU A 80 -18.49 -31.26 12.30
CA GLU A 80 -18.02 -29.94 12.66
C GLU A 80 -16.83 -29.58 11.76
N GLU A 81 -16.83 -28.34 11.23
CA GLU A 81 -15.68 -27.83 10.48
C GLU A 81 -14.45 -27.82 11.38
N ASP A 82 -13.36 -28.37 10.89
CA ASP A 82 -12.08 -28.32 11.55
C ASP A 82 -11.48 -26.93 11.33
N THR A 83 -11.73 -26.01 12.25
CA THR A 83 -11.22 -24.64 12.22
C THR A 83 -9.74 -24.56 12.50
N GLU A 84 -9.10 -25.65 12.92
CA GLU A 84 -7.65 -25.76 13.14
C GLU A 84 -7.07 -26.93 12.35
N THR A 85 -7.03 -26.80 11.02
CA THR A 85 -6.40 -27.80 10.19
C THR A 85 -4.88 -27.73 10.31
N LEU A 86 -4.30 -28.55 11.17
CA LEU A 86 -2.89 -28.94 11.12
C LEU A 86 -2.50 -29.51 9.73
N ASP A 87 -3.49 -29.90 8.96
CA ASP A 87 -3.37 -30.36 7.57
C ASP A 87 -3.56 -29.25 6.53
N GLU A 88 -3.74 -27.96 6.97
CA GLU A 88 -3.79 -26.81 6.08
C GLU A 88 -2.51 -26.77 5.23
N VAL A 89 -2.69 -26.71 3.91
CA VAL A 89 -1.59 -26.64 2.95
C VAL A 89 -1.24 -25.18 2.70
N VAL A 90 0.02 -24.84 2.87
CA VAL A 90 0.55 -23.49 2.65
C VAL A 90 1.38 -23.49 1.37
N VAL A 91 1.16 -22.50 0.50
CA VAL A 91 1.97 -22.34 -0.71
C VAL A 91 3.30 -21.72 -0.32
N VAL A 92 4.40 -22.46 -0.53
CA VAL A 92 5.75 -21.97 -0.26
C VAL A 92 6.58 -22.11 -1.52
N GLY A 93 6.98 -20.98 -2.06
CA GLY A 93 7.70 -20.95 -3.33
C GLY A 93 6.84 -21.52 -4.47
N TYR A 94 7.41 -22.40 -5.26
CA TYR A 94 6.76 -23.04 -6.42
C TYR A 94 5.96 -24.30 -6.04
N GLY A 95 5.70 -24.55 -4.76
CA GLY A 95 4.98 -25.75 -4.29
C GLY A 95 4.15 -25.49 -3.04
N ALA A 96 3.36 -26.49 -2.68
CA ALA A 96 2.53 -26.45 -1.50
C ALA A 96 3.07 -27.46 -0.47
N ILE A 97 3.14 -27.10 0.80
CA ILE A 97 3.56 -27.97 1.91
C ILE A 97 2.54 -27.88 3.05
N GLN A 98 2.48 -28.92 3.87
CA GLN A 98 1.61 -28.91 5.06
C GLN A 98 2.09 -27.88 6.07
N LYS A 99 1.17 -27.15 6.72
CA LYS A 99 1.49 -26.09 7.70
C LYS A 99 2.36 -26.60 8.86
N ARG A 100 2.15 -27.84 9.29
CA ARG A 100 3.00 -28.46 10.34
C ARG A 100 4.46 -28.65 9.89
N SER A 101 4.73 -28.82 8.59
CA SER A 101 6.07 -28.93 8.02
C SER A 101 6.67 -27.57 7.62
N VAL A 102 6.04 -26.44 7.97
CA VAL A 102 6.57 -25.10 7.75
C VAL A 102 7.54 -24.75 8.87
N SER A 103 8.80 -24.42 8.53
CA SER A 103 9.87 -24.01 9.49
C SER A 103 10.20 -22.52 9.45
N THR A 104 9.34 -21.71 8.82
CA THR A 104 9.60 -20.30 8.49
C THR A 104 8.44 -19.39 8.91
N ALA A 105 8.67 -18.05 8.97
CA ALA A 105 7.67 -17.07 9.34
C ALA A 105 6.72 -16.77 8.17
N ILE A 106 5.52 -17.35 8.19
CA ILE A 106 4.48 -17.16 7.17
C ILE A 106 3.18 -16.73 7.85
N SER A 107 2.54 -15.70 7.29
CA SER A 107 1.19 -15.30 7.68
C SER A 107 0.22 -15.57 6.53
N THR A 108 -0.95 -16.11 6.82
CA THR A 108 -2.00 -16.39 5.82
C THR A 108 -3.24 -15.55 6.12
N VAL A 109 -3.77 -14.87 5.10
CA VAL A 109 -5.03 -14.13 5.14
C VAL A 109 -6.01 -14.80 4.18
N LYS A 110 -7.12 -15.31 4.70
CA LYS A 110 -8.13 -16.00 3.89
C LYS A 110 -8.95 -15.01 3.05
N GLY A 111 -9.27 -15.38 1.81
CA GLY A 111 -9.99 -14.53 0.86
C GLY A 111 -11.40 -14.12 1.34
N GLY A 112 -12.05 -14.90 2.21
CA GLY A 112 -13.30 -14.53 2.86
C GLY A 112 -13.18 -13.22 3.62
N LYS A 113 -12.18 -13.09 4.50
CA LYS A 113 -11.92 -11.86 5.27
C LYS A 113 -11.57 -10.66 4.38
N ILE A 114 -10.90 -10.90 3.24
CA ILE A 114 -10.55 -9.86 2.26
C ILE A 114 -11.82 -9.36 1.55
N SER A 115 -12.71 -10.25 1.16
CA SER A 115 -13.93 -9.91 0.43
C SER A 115 -14.99 -9.20 1.29
N GLU A 116 -14.93 -9.34 2.61
CA GLU A 116 -15.81 -8.64 3.57
C GLU A 116 -15.49 -7.14 3.67
N MET A 117 -14.26 -6.73 3.33
CA MET A 117 -13.88 -5.32 3.32
C MET A 117 -14.23 -4.67 1.98
N PRO A 118 -15.05 -3.62 1.95
CA PRO A 118 -15.44 -2.94 0.71
C PRO A 118 -14.36 -1.99 0.20
N THR A 119 -13.11 -2.46 0.10
CA THR A 119 -11.97 -1.65 -0.33
C THR A 119 -11.86 -1.52 -1.84
N SER A 120 -11.34 -0.40 -2.33
CA SER A 120 -11.10 -0.16 -3.76
C SER A 120 -9.95 -0.98 -4.32
N ASN A 121 -8.98 -1.32 -3.49
CA ASN A 121 -7.83 -2.15 -3.84
C ASN A 121 -7.51 -3.17 -2.74
N ILE A 122 -6.80 -4.22 -3.16
CA ILE A 122 -6.46 -5.35 -2.29
C ILE A 122 -5.51 -4.96 -1.14
N SER A 123 -4.60 -4.01 -1.37
CA SER A 123 -3.63 -3.59 -0.35
C SER A 123 -4.32 -3.04 0.89
N GLN A 124 -5.39 -2.26 0.73
CA GLN A 124 -6.13 -1.71 1.85
C GLN A 124 -6.77 -2.79 2.73
N SER A 125 -7.15 -3.94 2.15
CA SER A 125 -7.73 -5.04 2.92
C SER A 125 -6.71 -5.83 3.75
N LEU A 126 -5.41 -5.60 3.57
CA LEU A 126 -4.35 -6.24 4.36
C LEU A 126 -3.99 -5.46 5.64
N VAL A 127 -4.50 -4.22 5.80
CA VAL A 127 -4.20 -3.37 6.97
C VAL A 127 -4.59 -4.09 8.27
N GLY A 128 -3.64 -4.20 9.20
CA GLY A 128 -3.86 -4.83 10.49
C GLY A 128 -4.07 -6.35 10.48
N MET A 129 -4.05 -7.01 9.31
CA MET A 129 -4.30 -8.45 9.18
C MET A 129 -3.09 -9.32 9.54
N SER A 130 -1.89 -8.75 9.48
CA SER A 130 -0.64 -9.49 9.75
C SER A 130 0.36 -8.59 10.44
N SER A 131 1.08 -9.14 11.44
CA SER A 131 2.23 -8.48 12.05
C SER A 131 3.39 -8.34 11.05
N GLY A 132 4.26 -7.32 11.22
CA GLY A 132 5.45 -7.10 10.40
C GLY A 132 5.19 -6.51 9.02
N ILE A 133 3.93 -6.19 8.68
CA ILE A 133 3.57 -5.42 7.50
C ILE A 133 3.14 -4.03 7.93
N THR A 134 3.73 -3.03 7.31
CA THR A 134 3.29 -1.64 7.43
C THR A 134 2.65 -1.23 6.12
N LEU A 135 1.42 -0.72 6.21
CA LEU A 135 0.67 -0.17 5.10
C LEU A 135 0.41 1.30 5.40
N GLN A 136 1.05 2.19 4.66
CA GLN A 136 0.89 3.64 4.81
C GLN A 136 -0.02 4.16 3.68
N GLN A 137 -1.15 4.75 4.04
CA GLN A 137 -2.06 5.36 3.08
C GLN A 137 -1.63 6.80 2.79
N ILE A 138 -0.67 6.95 1.88
CA ILE A 138 -0.04 8.24 1.53
C ILE A 138 -0.98 9.21 0.80
N SER A 139 -2.06 8.73 0.22
CA SER A 139 -3.06 9.53 -0.51
C SER A 139 -4.44 8.90 -0.42
N GLY A 140 -5.48 9.73 -0.31
CA GLY A 140 -6.89 9.34 -0.41
C GLY A 140 -7.46 9.41 -1.83
N GLU A 141 -6.63 9.66 -2.85
CA GLU A 141 -7.06 9.77 -4.24
C GLU A 141 -7.70 8.45 -4.73
N PRO A 142 -8.82 8.53 -5.51
CA PRO A 142 -9.47 7.34 -6.05
C PRO A 142 -8.51 6.44 -6.82
N GLY A 143 -8.49 5.14 -6.47
CA GLY A 143 -7.59 4.16 -7.05
C GLY A 143 -6.12 4.25 -6.61
N ALA A 144 -5.77 5.13 -5.67
CA ALA A 144 -4.41 5.18 -5.11
C ALA A 144 -4.10 3.92 -4.28
N ALA A 145 -2.90 3.40 -4.47
CA ALA A 145 -2.39 2.27 -3.70
C ALA A 145 -1.63 2.76 -2.46
N PRO A 146 -1.81 2.13 -1.28
CA PRO A 146 -0.95 2.40 -0.15
C PRO A 146 0.46 1.88 -0.40
N ALA A 147 1.46 2.49 0.26
CA ALA A 147 2.81 1.96 0.30
C ALA A 147 2.85 0.72 1.22
N ILE A 148 3.46 -0.37 0.74
CA ILE A 148 3.56 -1.64 1.46
C ILE A 148 5.01 -1.88 1.84
N ARG A 149 5.28 -2.14 3.10
CA ARG A 149 6.61 -2.53 3.58
C ARG A 149 6.54 -3.75 4.47
N VAL A 150 7.49 -4.68 4.29
CA VAL A 150 7.66 -5.84 5.17
C VAL A 150 8.94 -5.66 5.96
N ARG A 151 8.83 -5.56 7.31
CA ARG A 151 9.98 -5.41 8.23
C ARG A 151 10.85 -4.18 7.94
N GLY A 152 10.21 -3.06 7.58
CA GLY A 152 10.87 -1.78 7.30
C GLY A 152 11.56 -1.69 5.95
N ALA A 153 12.18 -0.53 5.65
CA ALA A 153 12.90 -0.30 4.41
C ALA A 153 14.25 -1.03 4.38
N GLY A 154 14.55 -1.69 3.27
CA GLY A 154 15.78 -2.44 3.05
C GLY A 154 16.84 -1.69 2.28
N SER A 155 16.47 -0.63 1.54
CA SER A 155 17.36 0.16 0.71
C SER A 155 17.08 1.65 0.79
N ILE A 156 18.11 2.47 0.50
CA ILE A 156 18.03 3.93 0.40
C ILE A 156 17.59 4.34 -1.02
N ASN A 157 18.18 3.74 -2.05
CA ASN A 157 18.01 4.16 -3.44
C ASN A 157 17.25 3.15 -4.30
N SER A 158 17.15 1.89 -3.85
CA SER A 158 16.41 0.86 -4.56
C SER A 158 14.98 0.77 -4.05
N GLY A 159 14.07 0.16 -4.84
CA GLY A 159 12.69 -0.07 -4.43
C GLY A 159 12.59 -0.86 -3.13
N ASN A 160 11.61 -0.52 -2.30
CA ASN A 160 11.32 -1.15 -1.01
C ASN A 160 10.01 -1.95 -1.01
N ASP A 161 9.33 -2.04 -2.15
CA ASP A 161 8.11 -2.82 -2.29
C ASP A 161 8.39 -4.33 -2.25
N PRO A 162 7.50 -5.13 -1.65
CA PRO A 162 7.63 -6.58 -1.65
C PRO A 162 7.45 -7.16 -3.06
N LEU A 163 7.95 -8.38 -3.26
CA LEU A 163 7.62 -9.15 -4.44
C LEU A 163 6.19 -9.66 -4.34
N PHE A 164 5.38 -9.45 -5.36
CA PHE A 164 4.06 -10.06 -5.50
C PHE A 164 4.18 -11.32 -6.35
N VAL A 165 3.55 -12.41 -5.92
CA VAL A 165 3.47 -13.66 -6.69
C VAL A 165 2.00 -13.98 -6.91
N ILE A 166 1.50 -13.72 -8.13
CA ILE A 166 0.08 -13.85 -8.47
C ILE A 166 -0.11 -15.14 -9.28
N ASP A 167 -0.78 -16.14 -8.70
CA ASP A 167 -0.97 -17.48 -9.32
C ASP A 167 0.34 -18.10 -9.86
N GLY A 168 1.47 -17.84 -9.15
CA GLY A 168 2.79 -18.34 -9.51
C GLY A 168 3.62 -17.40 -10.42
N TYR A 169 3.10 -16.24 -10.83
CA TYR A 169 3.84 -15.23 -11.57
C TYR A 169 4.46 -14.20 -10.61
N PRO A 170 5.80 -14.10 -10.52
CA PRO A 170 6.47 -13.11 -9.70
C PRO A 170 6.54 -11.74 -10.40
N THR A 171 6.13 -10.68 -9.73
CA THR A 171 6.16 -9.30 -10.23
C THR A 171 6.43 -8.30 -9.11
N THR A 172 7.11 -7.22 -9.41
CA THR A 172 7.28 -6.06 -8.52
C THR A 172 6.29 -4.93 -8.83
N ASP A 173 5.40 -5.13 -9.83
CA ASP A 173 4.39 -4.15 -10.20
C ASP A 173 3.23 -4.17 -9.19
N ALA A 174 3.22 -3.21 -8.27
CA ALA A 174 2.16 -3.04 -7.28
C ALA A 174 0.78 -2.72 -7.91
N GLU A 175 0.74 -2.12 -9.11
CA GLU A 175 -0.54 -1.86 -9.78
C GLU A 175 -1.18 -3.17 -10.31
N LEU A 176 -0.38 -4.16 -10.77
CA LEU A 176 -0.92 -5.49 -11.10
C LEU A 176 -1.58 -6.15 -9.89
N PHE A 177 -0.92 -6.08 -8.73
CA PHE A 177 -1.48 -6.59 -7.48
C PHE A 177 -2.76 -5.86 -7.09
N ASN A 178 -2.77 -4.52 -7.10
CA ASN A 178 -3.91 -3.71 -6.69
C ASN A 178 -5.11 -3.80 -7.66
N ASN A 179 -4.86 -4.19 -8.90
CA ASN A 179 -5.91 -4.39 -9.90
C ASN A 179 -6.64 -5.74 -9.78
N ILE A 180 -6.21 -6.64 -8.90
CA ILE A 180 -6.95 -7.88 -8.62
C ILE A 180 -8.25 -7.52 -7.89
N ASN A 181 -9.36 -8.11 -8.34
CA ASN A 181 -10.62 -7.98 -7.61
C ASN A 181 -10.55 -8.76 -6.29
N PRO A 182 -10.77 -8.13 -5.11
CA PRO A 182 -10.80 -8.82 -3.82
C PRO A 182 -11.72 -10.05 -3.77
N ALA A 183 -12.83 -10.03 -4.51
CA ALA A 183 -13.77 -11.15 -4.60
C ALA A 183 -13.19 -12.40 -5.31
N ASP A 184 -12.15 -12.24 -6.12
CA ASP A 184 -11.49 -13.32 -6.85
C ASP A 184 -10.37 -14.01 -6.07
N ILE A 185 -10.08 -13.57 -4.85
CA ILE A 185 -8.98 -14.09 -4.04
C ILE A 185 -9.42 -15.30 -3.22
N ALA A 186 -8.62 -16.36 -3.25
CA ALA A 186 -8.77 -17.52 -2.38
C ALA A 186 -8.01 -17.31 -1.06
N ASP A 187 -6.74 -16.94 -1.14
CA ASP A 187 -5.89 -16.61 0.01
C ASP A 187 -4.73 -15.69 -0.38
N ILE A 188 -4.17 -15.02 0.63
CA ILE A 188 -2.92 -14.27 0.53
C ILE A 188 -1.97 -14.81 1.59
N GLN A 189 -0.74 -15.11 1.18
CA GLN A 189 0.32 -15.55 2.07
C GLN A 189 1.47 -14.57 2.02
N ILE A 190 2.03 -14.28 3.19
CA ILE A 190 3.07 -13.29 3.36
C ILE A 190 4.30 -13.98 3.93
N LEU A 191 5.36 -14.03 3.12
CA LEU A 191 6.66 -14.58 3.48
C LEU A 191 7.53 -13.44 4.02
N LYS A 192 7.82 -13.46 5.31
CA LYS A 192 8.48 -12.37 6.01
C LYS A 192 9.97 -12.60 6.26
N ASP A 193 10.41 -13.86 6.23
CA ASP A 193 11.81 -14.23 6.47
C ASP A 193 12.54 -14.63 5.20
N ALA A 194 13.88 -14.58 5.24
CA ALA A 194 14.71 -14.93 4.11
C ALA A 194 14.66 -16.43 3.78
N ALA A 195 14.33 -17.32 4.72
CA ALA A 195 14.31 -18.75 4.43
C ALA A 195 13.08 -19.16 3.63
N SER A 196 11.91 -18.52 3.87
CA SER A 196 10.71 -18.71 3.07
C SER A 196 10.81 -18.04 1.70
N SER A 197 11.50 -16.89 1.62
CA SER A 197 11.54 -16.04 0.43
C SER A 197 12.75 -16.29 -0.48
N ALA A 198 13.85 -16.91 -0.01
CA ALA A 198 15.07 -17.11 -0.78
C ALA A 198 14.90 -17.97 -2.05
N ILE A 199 13.85 -18.77 -2.14
CA ILE A 199 13.52 -19.51 -3.36
C ILE A 199 13.16 -18.57 -4.53
N TYR A 200 12.70 -17.35 -4.23
CA TYR A 200 12.47 -16.26 -5.20
C TYR A 200 13.72 -15.38 -5.42
N GLY A 201 14.81 -15.64 -4.67
CA GLY A 201 16.14 -15.11 -4.91
C GLY A 201 16.25 -13.61 -4.78
N SER A 202 16.76 -13.01 -5.86
CA SER A 202 17.10 -11.59 -5.92
C SER A 202 15.93 -10.61 -5.94
N LYS A 203 14.71 -11.08 -6.11
CA LYS A 203 13.51 -10.23 -6.10
C LYS A 203 12.81 -10.18 -4.73
N ALA A 204 13.26 -11.01 -3.79
CA ALA A 204 12.56 -11.26 -2.53
C ALA A 204 13.14 -10.52 -1.32
N GLY A 205 14.03 -9.56 -1.53
CA GLY A 205 14.74 -8.85 -0.45
C GLY A 205 13.86 -8.05 0.49
N ASN A 206 12.70 -7.62 0.01
CA ASN A 206 11.72 -6.85 0.77
C ASN A 206 10.50 -7.70 1.22
N GLY A 207 10.65 -9.05 1.24
CA GLY A 207 9.54 -9.97 1.53
C GLY A 207 8.75 -10.35 0.28
N VAL A 208 7.83 -11.31 0.43
CA VAL A 208 7.00 -11.82 -0.67
C VAL A 208 5.55 -11.89 -0.26
N ILE A 209 4.66 -11.41 -1.10
CA ILE A 209 3.20 -11.53 -0.96
C ILE A 209 2.68 -12.45 -2.06
N ILE A 210 2.25 -13.65 -1.70
CA ILE A 210 1.70 -14.65 -2.63
C ILE A 210 0.19 -14.50 -2.65
N VAL A 211 -0.38 -14.34 -3.83
CA VAL A 211 -1.82 -14.25 -4.04
C VAL A 211 -2.26 -15.47 -4.81
N THR A 212 -3.14 -16.24 -4.21
CA THR A 212 -3.84 -17.35 -4.87
C THR A 212 -5.24 -16.91 -5.22
N THR A 213 -5.61 -17.01 -6.50
CA THR A 213 -6.96 -16.65 -6.91
C THR A 213 -7.87 -17.87 -6.92
N LYS A 214 -9.20 -17.63 -6.79
CA LYS A 214 -10.21 -18.70 -6.84
C LYS A 214 -10.14 -19.45 -8.16
N GLN A 215 -10.12 -20.78 -8.08
CA GLN A 215 -10.10 -21.71 -9.21
C GLN A 215 -11.47 -22.37 -9.41
N GLY A 216 -11.68 -22.98 -10.57
CA GLY A 216 -12.87 -23.76 -10.84
C GLY A 216 -13.00 -24.95 -9.89
N GLN A 217 -14.23 -25.30 -9.51
CA GLN A 217 -14.55 -26.42 -8.64
C GLN A 217 -15.38 -27.46 -9.38
N THR A 218 -15.23 -28.73 -9.01
CA THR A 218 -16.09 -29.81 -9.52
C THR A 218 -17.50 -29.63 -8.96
N GLY A 219 -18.50 -29.65 -9.82
CA GLY A 219 -19.91 -29.52 -9.44
C GLY A 219 -20.73 -28.79 -10.52
N LYS A 220 -22.01 -28.59 -10.22
CA LYS A 220 -22.91 -27.79 -11.06
C LYS A 220 -22.39 -26.37 -11.17
N PRO A 221 -22.64 -25.67 -12.28
CA PRO A 221 -22.32 -24.25 -12.39
C PRO A 221 -22.97 -23.45 -11.25
N LYS A 222 -22.16 -22.67 -10.55
CA LYS A 222 -22.61 -21.69 -9.54
C LYS A 222 -22.38 -20.30 -10.08
N VAL A 223 -23.41 -19.46 -10.02
CA VAL A 223 -23.35 -18.07 -10.44
C VAL A 223 -23.46 -17.20 -9.19
N SER A 224 -22.50 -16.32 -8.99
CA SER A 224 -22.46 -15.40 -7.85
C SER A 224 -22.51 -13.97 -8.35
N PHE A 225 -23.31 -13.14 -7.72
CA PHE A 225 -23.35 -11.69 -7.93
C PHE A 225 -23.06 -10.96 -6.64
N SER A 226 -22.21 -9.95 -6.71
CA SER A 226 -21.94 -9.02 -5.63
C SER A 226 -22.10 -7.62 -6.17
N THR A 227 -22.92 -6.80 -5.53
CA THR A 227 -23.03 -5.38 -5.86
C THR A 227 -22.92 -4.55 -4.59
N GLN A 228 -22.30 -3.39 -4.73
CA GLN A 228 -22.12 -2.44 -3.63
C GLN A 228 -22.33 -1.05 -4.17
N VAL A 229 -23.04 -0.22 -3.39
CA VAL A 229 -23.26 1.19 -3.66
C VAL A 229 -23.04 1.98 -2.38
N GLY A 230 -22.44 3.16 -2.49
CA GLY A 230 -22.15 3.98 -1.33
C GLY A 230 -21.67 5.36 -1.72
N TRP A 231 -21.26 6.12 -0.74
CA TRP A 231 -20.66 7.44 -0.93
C TRP A 231 -19.47 7.65 -0.02
N SER A 232 -18.57 8.51 -0.46
CA SER A 232 -17.39 8.95 0.30
C SER A 232 -17.49 10.43 0.59
N GLU A 233 -17.02 10.83 1.76
CA GLU A 233 -16.90 12.22 2.19
C GLU A 233 -15.51 12.47 2.81
N ALA A 234 -15.08 13.72 2.94
CA ALA A 234 -13.88 14.05 3.68
C ALA A 234 -14.06 13.64 5.16
N GLN A 235 -13.04 13.00 5.75
CA GLN A 235 -13.12 12.53 7.13
C GLN A 235 -13.11 13.68 8.14
N ASN A 236 -12.31 14.70 7.86
CA ASN A 236 -12.16 15.93 8.65
C ASN A 236 -11.87 17.12 7.73
N TYR A 237 -12.04 18.31 8.24
CA TYR A 237 -11.57 19.56 7.65
C TYR A 237 -10.42 20.13 8.47
N VAL A 238 -9.59 20.92 7.81
CA VAL A 238 -8.52 21.68 8.48
C VAL A 238 -9.12 22.99 9.01
N ASP A 239 -8.89 23.28 10.27
CA ASP A 239 -9.37 24.52 10.88
C ASP A 239 -8.54 25.72 10.39
N VAL A 240 -9.17 26.59 9.61
CA VAL A 240 -8.63 27.88 9.15
C VAL A 240 -9.45 29.02 9.71
N LEU A 241 -8.94 30.27 9.65
CA LEU A 241 -9.70 31.41 10.16
C LEU A 241 -10.99 31.62 9.34
N GLU A 242 -12.07 31.91 10.06
CA GLU A 242 -13.30 32.44 9.48
C GLU A 242 -13.15 33.93 9.12
N ALA A 243 -14.12 34.48 8.39
CA ALA A 243 -14.03 35.81 7.81
C ALA A 243 -13.74 36.93 8.82
N ASP A 244 -14.40 36.91 9.98
CA ASP A 244 -14.20 37.93 11.02
C ASP A 244 -12.80 37.90 11.63
N ASP A 245 -12.34 36.72 12.05
CA ASP A 245 -11.01 36.50 12.61
C ASP A 245 -9.90 36.79 11.60
N TYR A 246 -10.15 36.42 10.32
CA TYR A 246 -9.25 36.73 9.22
C TYR A 246 -9.11 38.25 9.04
N MET A 247 -10.22 38.99 8.98
CA MET A 247 -10.23 40.46 8.83
C MET A 247 -9.53 41.13 9.98
N ASP A 248 -9.79 40.69 11.21
CA ASP A 248 -9.15 41.24 12.43
C ASP A 248 -7.64 41.00 12.40
N MET A 249 -7.18 39.83 11.95
CA MET A 249 -5.77 39.50 11.76
C MET A 249 -5.10 40.39 10.71
N ILE A 250 -5.72 40.59 9.56
CA ILE A 250 -5.13 41.44 8.49
C ILE A 250 -5.08 42.90 8.90
N ILE A 251 -6.12 43.42 9.58
CA ILE A 251 -6.14 44.81 10.13
C ILE A 251 -5.04 44.97 11.18
N GLU A 252 -4.88 44.01 12.10
CA GLU A 252 -3.80 44.00 13.08
C GLU A 252 -2.43 43.99 12.40
N ALA A 253 -2.25 43.15 11.36
CA ALA A 253 -1.00 43.15 10.62
C ALA A 253 -0.65 44.51 10.01
N ARG A 254 -1.62 45.22 9.44
CA ARG A 254 -1.45 46.55 8.86
C ARG A 254 -1.18 47.62 9.94
N THR A 255 -1.82 47.45 11.11
CA THR A 255 -1.62 48.30 12.26
C THR A 255 -0.20 48.17 12.83
N ASN A 256 0.25 46.94 13.03
CA ASN A 256 1.60 46.65 13.52
C ASN A 256 2.71 47.14 12.58
N ASN A 257 2.44 47.13 11.26
CA ASN A 257 3.35 47.67 10.25
C ASN A 257 3.24 49.18 10.04
N GLY A 258 2.40 49.90 10.83
CA GLY A 258 2.18 51.33 10.71
C GLY A 258 1.57 51.76 9.37
N SER A 259 0.89 50.89 8.65
CA SER A 259 0.40 51.12 7.29
C SER A 259 -1.12 51.08 7.16
N ILE A 260 -1.85 50.88 8.25
CA ILE A 260 -3.33 50.70 8.22
C ILE A 260 -4.07 51.84 7.56
N GLN A 261 -3.57 53.08 7.67
CA GLN A 261 -4.13 54.28 7.03
C GLN A 261 -4.19 54.16 5.49
N ASN A 262 -3.42 53.28 4.89
CA ASN A 262 -3.40 53.06 3.46
C ASN A 262 -4.50 52.07 3.01
N PHE A 263 -5.30 51.53 3.94
CA PHE A 263 -6.30 50.49 3.69
C PHE A 263 -7.72 50.89 4.17
N PRO A 264 -8.23 52.09 3.80
CA PRO A 264 -9.53 52.57 4.27
C PRO A 264 -10.69 51.68 3.84
N LYS A 265 -10.63 51.07 2.63
CA LYS A 265 -11.67 50.15 2.13
C LYS A 265 -11.75 48.89 2.98
N LEU A 266 -10.62 48.34 3.46
CA LEU A 266 -10.56 47.18 4.32
C LEU A 266 -11.26 47.44 5.65
N ILE A 267 -10.97 48.61 6.27
CA ILE A 267 -11.60 49.03 7.54
C ILE A 267 -13.12 49.17 7.32
N GLN A 268 -13.55 49.89 6.26
CA GLN A 268 -14.95 50.10 5.96
C GLN A 268 -15.67 48.74 5.71
N MET A 269 -15.04 47.80 5.03
CA MET A 269 -15.55 46.46 4.79
C MET A 269 -15.76 45.72 6.13
N ARG A 270 -14.80 45.77 7.05
CA ARG A 270 -14.91 45.16 8.37
C ARG A 270 -16.02 45.78 9.22
N GLU A 271 -16.11 47.11 9.24
CA GLU A 271 -17.15 47.87 9.98
C GLU A 271 -18.56 47.63 9.45
N SER A 272 -18.71 47.50 8.15
CA SER A 272 -20.02 47.23 7.52
C SER A 272 -20.50 45.79 7.64
N GLY A 273 -19.56 44.85 7.89
CA GLY A 273 -19.86 43.42 7.87
C GLY A 273 -20.32 42.87 6.50
N ASN A 274 -20.12 43.66 5.43
CA ASN A 274 -20.58 43.33 4.07
C ASN A 274 -19.49 42.54 3.32
N TYR A 275 -19.26 41.28 3.70
CA TYR A 275 -18.38 40.34 3.05
C TYR A 275 -18.88 38.90 3.27
N GLU A 276 -18.43 37.99 2.41
CA GLU A 276 -18.76 36.59 2.50
C GLU A 276 -18.01 35.92 3.65
N ASN A 277 -18.48 34.73 4.09
CA ASN A 277 -17.72 33.82 4.93
C ASN A 277 -17.64 32.47 4.19
N THR A 278 -16.79 32.42 3.17
CA THR A 278 -16.68 31.29 2.26
C THR A 278 -15.79 30.21 2.89
N ASN A 279 -16.35 29.02 3.11
CA ASN A 279 -15.56 27.85 3.38
C ASN A 279 -15.06 27.25 2.05
N TRP A 280 -13.83 27.53 1.69
CA TRP A 280 -13.24 27.04 0.44
C TRP A 280 -13.04 25.53 0.40
N GLN A 281 -12.98 24.85 1.55
CA GLN A 281 -12.95 23.39 1.60
C GLN A 281 -14.29 22.80 1.14
N ASP A 282 -15.42 23.36 1.58
CA ASP A 282 -16.75 22.95 1.09
C ASP A 282 -16.90 23.20 -0.41
N ALA A 283 -16.24 24.25 -0.93
CA ALA A 283 -16.29 24.57 -2.36
C ALA A 283 -15.52 23.56 -3.23
N ILE A 284 -14.51 22.89 -2.72
CA ILE A 284 -13.69 21.92 -3.46
C ILE A 284 -14.04 20.46 -3.19
N PHE A 285 -14.64 20.16 -2.03
CA PHE A 285 -15.04 18.80 -1.66
C PHE A 285 -16.50 18.53 -2.02
N ARG A 286 -16.82 17.24 -2.17
CA ARG A 286 -18.20 16.77 -2.43
C ARG A 286 -18.42 15.41 -1.78
N ASN A 287 -19.68 15.06 -1.57
CA ASN A 287 -20.07 13.68 -1.34
C ASN A 287 -19.96 12.92 -2.68
N ALA A 288 -19.10 11.93 -2.71
CA ALA A 288 -18.70 11.23 -3.92
C ALA A 288 -19.35 9.85 -4.03
N LEU A 289 -20.08 9.58 -5.09
CA LEU A 289 -20.80 8.33 -5.31
C LEU A 289 -19.82 7.21 -5.73
N ASN A 290 -19.94 6.06 -5.08
CA ASN A 290 -19.14 4.89 -5.36
C ASN A 290 -20.03 3.69 -5.59
N TYR A 291 -19.77 2.92 -6.65
CA TYR A 291 -20.46 1.67 -6.89
C TYR A 291 -19.56 0.64 -7.58
N ARG A 292 -19.79 -0.61 -7.24
CA ARG A 292 -19.09 -1.74 -7.83
C ARG A 292 -20.01 -2.94 -8.00
N GLY A 293 -19.73 -3.74 -9.00
CA GLY A 293 -20.42 -4.97 -9.26
C GLY A 293 -19.46 -6.06 -9.71
N THR A 294 -19.69 -7.28 -9.29
CA THR A 294 -18.92 -8.47 -9.69
C THR A 294 -19.89 -9.59 -10.01
N ALA A 295 -19.69 -10.24 -11.14
CA ALA A 295 -20.39 -11.44 -11.53
C ALA A 295 -19.37 -12.57 -11.72
N THR A 296 -19.56 -13.71 -11.08
CA THR A 296 -18.66 -14.85 -11.17
C THR A 296 -19.44 -16.10 -11.50
N ILE A 297 -18.93 -16.91 -12.44
CA ILE A 297 -19.42 -18.26 -12.71
C ILE A 297 -18.30 -19.25 -12.50
N THR A 298 -18.54 -20.26 -11.66
CA THR A 298 -17.59 -21.33 -11.40
C THR A 298 -18.30 -22.68 -11.53
N GLY A 299 -17.57 -23.68 -12.02
CA GLY A 299 -18.10 -25.01 -12.15
C GLY A 299 -17.11 -25.96 -12.80
N GLY A 300 -17.56 -27.18 -13.07
CA GLY A 300 -16.72 -28.13 -13.77
C GLY A 300 -17.04 -29.58 -13.48
N THR A 301 -16.32 -30.43 -14.17
CA THR A 301 -16.28 -31.90 -13.99
C THR A 301 -14.90 -32.26 -13.41
N GLU A 302 -14.66 -33.55 -13.18
CA GLU A 302 -13.32 -34.05 -12.84
C GLU A 302 -12.28 -33.79 -13.94
N ILE A 303 -12.75 -33.68 -15.20
CA ILE A 303 -11.88 -33.47 -16.36
C ILE A 303 -11.61 -32.02 -16.63
N LEU A 304 -12.64 -31.17 -16.57
CA LEU A 304 -12.53 -29.74 -16.88
C LEU A 304 -13.20 -28.90 -15.78
N LYS A 305 -12.44 -27.99 -15.19
CA LYS A 305 -12.92 -26.99 -14.24
C LYS A 305 -12.73 -25.60 -14.82
N TYR A 306 -13.64 -24.70 -14.51
CA TYR A 306 -13.57 -23.33 -14.99
C TYR A 306 -14.04 -22.32 -13.94
N ASN A 307 -13.49 -21.12 -14.04
CA ASN A 307 -13.88 -19.94 -13.27
C ASN A 307 -13.84 -18.73 -14.19
N PHE A 308 -14.91 -17.94 -14.25
CA PHE A 308 -14.97 -16.66 -14.93
C PHE A 308 -15.52 -15.60 -14.01
N SER A 309 -14.90 -14.45 -14.01
CA SER A 309 -15.32 -13.28 -13.25
C SER A 309 -15.30 -12.03 -14.14
N ALA A 310 -16.33 -11.21 -14.03
CA ALA A 310 -16.37 -9.88 -14.60
C ALA A 310 -16.70 -8.87 -13.51
N ASN A 311 -15.97 -7.79 -13.46
CA ASN A 311 -16.19 -6.75 -12.47
C ASN A 311 -16.19 -5.35 -13.08
N TYR A 312 -16.97 -4.47 -12.48
CA TYR A 312 -17.00 -3.04 -12.76
C TYR A 312 -16.91 -2.28 -11.45
N GLN A 313 -16.13 -1.20 -11.44
CA GLN A 313 -16.00 -0.27 -10.34
C GLN A 313 -16.01 1.16 -10.85
N ASN A 314 -16.79 2.01 -10.18
CA ASN A 314 -16.71 3.46 -10.29
C ASN A 314 -16.51 4.03 -8.89
N GLU A 315 -15.51 4.84 -8.74
CA GLU A 315 -15.16 5.54 -7.52
C GLU A 315 -14.98 7.01 -7.87
N ASP A 316 -16.01 7.82 -7.60
CA ASP A 316 -15.87 9.26 -7.70
C ASP A 316 -15.04 9.76 -6.52
N GLY A 317 -14.20 10.75 -6.75
CA GLY A 317 -13.36 11.31 -5.69
C GLY A 317 -14.08 12.42 -4.93
N ILE A 318 -13.66 12.62 -3.68
CA ILE A 318 -14.18 13.67 -2.81
C ILE A 318 -13.77 15.08 -3.29
N LEU A 319 -12.63 15.24 -4.00
CA LEU A 319 -12.34 16.47 -4.74
C LEU A 319 -13.17 16.53 -6.01
N LEU A 320 -13.65 17.71 -6.33
CA LEU A 320 -14.41 17.97 -7.57
C LEU A 320 -13.65 17.43 -8.78
N ASN A 321 -14.36 16.87 -9.74
CA ASN A 321 -13.86 16.42 -11.05
C ASN A 321 -12.78 15.33 -10.99
N SER A 322 -12.63 14.61 -9.87
CA SER A 322 -11.75 13.43 -9.73
C SER A 322 -12.55 12.14 -9.77
N PHE A 323 -12.00 11.07 -10.35
CA PHE A 323 -12.63 9.75 -10.40
C PHE A 323 -11.64 8.63 -10.75
N TYR A 324 -12.01 7.40 -10.41
CA TYR A 324 -11.41 6.16 -10.87
C TYR A 324 -12.48 5.18 -11.36
N LYS A 325 -12.32 4.66 -12.58
CA LYS A 325 -13.21 3.67 -13.18
C LYS A 325 -12.41 2.46 -13.63
N ARG A 326 -12.92 1.27 -13.35
CA ARG A 326 -12.26 0.02 -13.69
C ARG A 326 -13.25 -1.01 -14.23
N VAL A 327 -12.86 -1.69 -15.30
CA VAL A 327 -13.50 -2.89 -15.82
C VAL A 327 -12.49 -4.02 -15.81
N GLY A 328 -12.81 -5.14 -15.19
CA GLY A 328 -11.94 -6.30 -15.14
C GLY A 328 -12.67 -7.55 -15.63
N ILE A 329 -11.94 -8.38 -16.36
CA ILE A 329 -12.39 -9.71 -16.78
C ILE A 329 -11.29 -10.70 -16.43
N LYS A 330 -11.67 -11.78 -15.75
CA LYS A 330 -10.78 -12.89 -15.43
C LYS A 330 -11.39 -14.20 -15.90
N GLY A 331 -10.56 -15.09 -16.41
CA GLY A 331 -10.96 -16.44 -16.75
C GLY A 331 -9.88 -17.45 -16.37
N GLY A 332 -10.30 -18.62 -15.92
CA GLY A 332 -9.43 -19.73 -15.59
C GLY A 332 -10.03 -21.06 -16.02
N PHE A 333 -9.18 -21.91 -16.63
CA PHE A 333 -9.51 -23.28 -17.02
C PHE A 333 -8.43 -24.21 -16.46
N GLU A 334 -8.85 -25.31 -15.90
CA GLU A 334 -7.99 -26.42 -15.52
C GLU A 334 -8.53 -27.72 -16.11
N ALA A 335 -7.74 -28.39 -16.94
CA ALA A 335 -8.10 -29.66 -17.58
C ALA A 335 -7.20 -30.79 -17.08
N ASN A 336 -7.78 -31.81 -16.48
CA ASN A 336 -7.13 -33.07 -16.15
C ASN A 336 -7.25 -34.02 -17.36
N LEU A 337 -6.30 -33.93 -18.31
CA LEU A 337 -6.28 -34.73 -19.52
C LEU A 337 -6.12 -36.22 -19.20
N SER A 338 -5.50 -36.54 -18.07
CA SER A 338 -5.44 -37.86 -17.48
C SER A 338 -5.09 -37.74 -15.99
N LYS A 339 -5.07 -38.86 -15.25
CA LYS A 339 -4.57 -38.87 -13.85
C LYS A 339 -3.11 -38.38 -13.68
N LYS A 340 -2.37 -38.29 -14.80
CA LYS A 340 -0.96 -37.92 -14.83
C LYS A 340 -0.68 -36.59 -15.51
N ILE A 341 -1.64 -36.03 -16.23
CA ILE A 341 -1.43 -34.85 -17.08
C ILE A 341 -2.49 -33.79 -16.77
N LYS A 342 -2.03 -32.60 -16.40
CA LYS A 342 -2.87 -31.43 -16.13
C LYS A 342 -2.41 -30.25 -16.99
N LEU A 343 -3.35 -29.52 -17.54
CA LEU A 343 -3.19 -28.28 -18.27
C LEU A 343 -4.01 -27.19 -17.57
N GLY A 344 -3.43 -26.03 -17.35
CA GLY A 344 -4.15 -24.88 -16.83
C GLY A 344 -3.86 -23.62 -17.63
N VAL A 345 -4.87 -22.78 -17.77
CA VAL A 345 -4.77 -21.45 -18.38
C VAL A 345 -5.55 -20.47 -17.53
N ASN A 346 -4.92 -19.40 -17.14
CA ASN A 346 -5.54 -18.27 -16.46
C ASN A 346 -5.24 -16.98 -17.23
N PHE A 347 -6.21 -16.10 -17.36
CA PHE A 347 -6.01 -14.77 -17.89
C PHE A 347 -6.80 -13.75 -17.09
N SER A 348 -6.27 -12.55 -17.01
CA SER A 348 -6.92 -11.39 -16.39
C SER A 348 -6.59 -10.16 -17.22
N THR A 349 -7.62 -9.42 -17.62
CA THR A 349 -7.47 -8.15 -18.31
C THR A 349 -8.25 -7.09 -17.56
N THR A 350 -7.59 -5.96 -17.31
CA THR A 350 -8.18 -4.83 -16.59
C THR A 350 -7.98 -3.57 -17.42
N TYR A 351 -9.08 -2.89 -17.72
CA TYR A 351 -9.09 -1.52 -18.20
C TYR A 351 -9.37 -0.58 -17.05
N SER A 352 -8.56 0.43 -16.86
CA SER A 352 -8.80 1.50 -15.88
C SER A 352 -8.72 2.87 -16.52
N LYS A 353 -9.52 3.79 -16.01
CA LYS A 353 -9.45 5.21 -16.33
C LYS A 353 -9.55 6.02 -15.04
N ARG A 354 -8.65 6.97 -14.85
CA ARG A 354 -8.70 7.91 -13.72
C ARG A 354 -8.49 9.32 -14.20
N ARG A 355 -9.07 10.27 -13.48
CA ARG A 355 -8.76 11.68 -13.60
C ARG A 355 -8.01 12.10 -12.35
N LEU A 356 -6.75 12.44 -12.54
CA LEU A 356 -5.86 12.93 -11.51
C LEU A 356 -6.16 14.41 -11.25
N GLN A 357 -6.12 14.80 -9.99
CA GLN A 357 -6.04 16.19 -9.59
C GLN A 357 -4.64 16.45 -9.02
N GLN A 358 -4.23 17.68 -8.96
CA GLN A 358 -2.95 18.05 -8.35
C GLN A 358 -3.22 18.56 -6.92
N PRO A 359 -3.36 17.67 -5.93
CA PRO A 359 -3.69 18.07 -4.56
C PRO A 359 -2.54 18.82 -3.92
N THR A 360 -1.28 18.45 -4.23
CA THR A 360 -0.07 19.04 -3.69
C THR A 360 0.63 19.93 -4.71
N GLY A 361 1.36 20.92 -4.23
CA GLY A 361 2.20 21.82 -5.06
C GLY A 361 3.53 21.23 -5.51
N GLY A 362 3.75 19.92 -5.29
CA GLY A 362 5.06 19.32 -5.45
C GLY A 362 6.01 19.79 -4.34
N ASN A 363 7.31 19.78 -4.64
CA ASN A 363 8.34 20.20 -3.70
C ASN A 363 8.64 21.73 -3.74
N THR A 364 7.81 22.50 -4.44
CA THR A 364 7.91 23.96 -4.50
C THR A 364 7.01 24.58 -3.43
N GLU A 365 7.40 25.74 -2.90
CA GLU A 365 6.65 26.46 -1.88
C GLU A 365 5.49 27.26 -2.39
N ASP A 366 5.37 27.34 -3.70
CA ASP A 366 4.25 27.99 -4.29
C ASP A 366 3.01 27.16 -3.96
N VAL A 367 1.95 27.82 -3.52
CA VAL A 367 0.64 27.24 -3.23
C VAL A 367 0.01 26.80 -4.55
N THR A 368 0.66 25.83 -5.21
CA THR A 368 0.23 25.32 -6.52
C THR A 368 -0.73 24.16 -6.41
N GLY A 369 -0.71 23.44 -5.27
CA GLY A 369 -1.66 22.36 -4.99
C GLY A 369 -3.03 22.90 -4.62
N VAL A 370 -4.07 22.26 -5.13
CA VAL A 370 -5.46 22.71 -4.96
C VAL A 370 -5.88 22.77 -3.49
N ILE A 371 -5.42 21.85 -2.67
CA ILE A 371 -5.75 21.79 -1.24
C ILE A 371 -5.08 22.94 -0.48
N ALA A 372 -3.78 23.14 -0.69
CA ALA A 372 -3.07 24.25 -0.07
C ALA A 372 -3.64 25.61 -0.55
N GLN A 373 -4.05 25.71 -1.83
CA GLN A 373 -4.76 26.89 -2.34
C GLN A 373 -6.05 27.13 -1.56
N ALA A 374 -6.91 26.11 -1.40
CA ALA A 374 -8.18 26.25 -0.69
C ALA A 374 -8.00 26.66 0.77
N LEU A 375 -6.96 26.15 1.46
CA LEU A 375 -6.65 26.52 2.84
C LEU A 375 -6.08 27.94 2.96
N SER A 376 -5.39 28.43 1.93
CA SER A 376 -4.84 29.80 1.89
C SER A 376 -5.84 30.84 1.38
N MET A 377 -6.96 30.41 0.81
CA MET A 377 -7.95 31.32 0.23
C MET A 377 -8.61 32.21 1.27
N PRO A 378 -8.71 33.52 1.01
CA PRO A 378 -9.43 34.44 1.88
C PRO A 378 -10.90 34.09 2.00
N PRO A 379 -11.44 33.95 3.22
CA PRO A 379 -12.84 33.59 3.42
C PRO A 379 -13.82 34.70 3.05
N ILE A 380 -13.34 35.94 2.91
CA ILE A 380 -14.16 37.12 2.58
C ILE A 380 -14.59 37.22 1.10
N LEU A 381 -14.14 36.29 0.26
CA LEU A 381 -14.42 36.30 -1.18
C LEU A 381 -15.37 35.16 -1.56
N PRO A 382 -16.36 35.40 -2.49
CA PRO A 382 -17.20 34.34 -3.02
C PRO A 382 -16.42 33.48 -4.01
N VAL A 383 -16.87 32.23 -4.21
CA VAL A 383 -16.32 31.33 -5.24
C VAL A 383 -16.55 31.87 -6.66
N TYR A 384 -17.73 32.41 -6.90
CA TYR A 384 -18.15 32.94 -8.18
C TYR A 384 -18.57 34.43 -8.05
N GLN A 385 -18.28 35.19 -9.07
CA GLN A 385 -18.79 36.57 -9.21
C GLN A 385 -20.27 36.53 -9.64
N ASN A 386 -20.95 37.68 -9.54
CA ASN A 386 -22.36 37.82 -9.90
C ASN A 386 -22.69 37.51 -11.39
N ASN A 387 -21.69 37.57 -12.27
CA ASN A 387 -21.81 37.20 -13.67
C ASN A 387 -21.57 35.68 -13.93
N GLY A 388 -21.32 34.88 -12.88
CA GLY A 388 -21.06 33.46 -12.98
C GLY A 388 -19.61 33.09 -13.31
N ASP A 389 -18.72 34.06 -13.46
CA ASP A 389 -17.29 33.83 -13.61
C ASP A 389 -16.66 33.45 -12.27
N TYR A 390 -15.50 32.74 -12.32
CA TYR A 390 -14.69 32.50 -11.12
C TYR A 390 -14.18 33.81 -10.55
N THR A 391 -14.20 33.93 -9.22
CA THR A 391 -13.63 35.11 -8.56
C THR A 391 -12.13 35.21 -8.84
N GLN A 392 -11.72 36.38 -9.33
CA GLN A 392 -10.33 36.75 -9.57
C GLN A 392 -9.74 37.39 -8.33
N ILE A 393 -9.00 36.58 -7.54
CA ILE A 393 -8.50 36.98 -6.21
C ILE A 393 -7.57 38.18 -6.33
N ALA A 394 -6.62 38.17 -7.23
CA ALA A 394 -5.65 39.24 -7.43
C ALA A 394 -6.31 40.58 -7.72
N GLN A 395 -7.42 40.60 -8.50
CA GLN A 395 -8.18 41.84 -8.81
C GLN A 395 -8.90 42.40 -7.59
N HIS A 396 -9.62 41.52 -6.85
CA HIS A 396 -10.31 41.94 -5.63
C HIS A 396 -9.35 42.46 -4.58
N TYR A 397 -8.19 41.85 -4.46
CA TYR A 397 -7.17 42.27 -3.52
C TYR A 397 -6.50 43.55 -3.89
N ALA A 398 -6.25 43.81 -5.18
CA ALA A 398 -5.78 45.10 -5.65
C ALA A 398 -6.76 46.23 -5.30
N ASP A 399 -8.08 45.98 -5.37
CA ASP A 399 -9.11 46.93 -4.99
C ASP A 399 -9.14 47.23 -3.50
N LEU A 400 -8.72 46.28 -2.66
CA LEU A 400 -8.55 46.45 -1.20
C LEU A 400 -7.16 46.94 -0.79
N GLY A 401 -6.23 47.04 -1.73
CA GLY A 401 -4.81 47.34 -1.46
C GLY A 401 -4.01 46.16 -0.94
N LEU A 402 -4.57 44.96 -0.98
CA LEU A 402 -3.93 43.73 -0.54
C LEU A 402 -3.15 43.06 -1.69
N ASN A 403 -2.27 42.13 -1.37
CA ASN A 403 -1.46 41.41 -2.34
C ASN A 403 -1.65 39.90 -2.18
N ASN A 404 -2.34 39.27 -3.12
CA ASN A 404 -2.49 37.82 -3.16
C ASN A 404 -2.43 37.34 -4.60
N GLN A 405 -1.74 36.26 -4.85
CA GLN A 405 -1.51 35.67 -6.15
C GLN A 405 -2.12 34.25 -6.27
N LEU A 406 -3.07 33.92 -5.40
CA LEU A 406 -3.72 32.61 -5.42
C LEU A 406 -4.66 32.46 -6.63
N ARG A 407 -4.74 31.27 -7.14
CA ARG A 407 -5.75 30.87 -8.13
C ARG A 407 -7.00 30.40 -7.42
N ASN A 408 -8.16 30.62 -8.02
CA ASN A 408 -9.39 30.04 -7.53
C ASN A 408 -9.32 28.50 -7.61
N PRO A 409 -9.34 27.76 -6.47
CA PRO A 409 -9.13 26.32 -6.48
C PRO A 409 -10.24 25.55 -7.19
N VAL A 410 -11.48 26.09 -7.24
CA VAL A 410 -12.60 25.48 -7.97
C VAL A 410 -12.34 25.56 -9.47
N SER A 411 -11.81 26.70 -9.97
CA SER A 411 -11.45 26.81 -11.38
C SER A 411 -10.36 25.82 -11.77
N ASN A 412 -9.36 25.63 -10.88
CA ASN A 412 -8.29 24.68 -11.11
C ASN A 412 -8.81 23.23 -11.23
N LEU A 413 -9.76 22.84 -10.37
CA LEU A 413 -10.36 21.50 -10.41
C LEU A 413 -11.27 21.25 -11.64
N LEU A 414 -12.02 22.25 -12.06
CA LEU A 414 -13.03 22.08 -13.10
C LEU A 414 -12.48 22.25 -14.52
N GLU A 415 -11.50 23.13 -14.69
CA GLU A 415 -10.97 23.52 -16.00
C GLU A 415 -9.71 22.74 -16.41
N ASN A 416 -9.01 22.10 -15.50
CA ASN A 416 -7.89 21.20 -15.80
C ASN A 416 -8.39 19.79 -16.11
N ARG A 417 -7.67 19.12 -17.02
CA ARG A 417 -7.89 17.71 -17.33
C ARG A 417 -6.56 16.96 -17.26
N ASN A 418 -6.51 15.90 -16.46
CA ASN A 418 -5.39 15.00 -16.39
C ASN A 418 -5.92 13.56 -16.37
N ASP A 419 -6.28 13.08 -17.56
CA ASP A 419 -6.93 11.79 -17.75
C ASP A 419 -5.87 10.73 -18.05
N LYS A 420 -5.71 9.74 -17.18
CA LYS A 420 -4.88 8.56 -17.40
C LYS A 420 -5.75 7.33 -17.57
N TRP A 421 -5.51 6.56 -18.63
CA TRP A 421 -6.08 5.22 -18.77
C TRP A 421 -4.98 4.17 -18.97
N SER A 422 -5.26 2.94 -18.58
CA SER A 422 -4.38 1.81 -18.82
C SER A 422 -5.15 0.53 -19.11
N ILE A 423 -4.56 -0.31 -19.93
CA ILE A 423 -4.99 -1.71 -20.13
C ILE A 423 -3.84 -2.58 -19.67
N ARG A 424 -4.12 -3.43 -18.68
CA ARG A 424 -3.16 -4.41 -18.18
C ARG A 424 -3.72 -5.80 -18.40
N THR A 425 -2.93 -6.66 -19.01
CA THR A 425 -3.28 -8.07 -19.22
C THR A 425 -2.22 -8.96 -18.59
N MET A 426 -2.66 -9.97 -17.87
CA MET A 426 -1.83 -11.05 -17.35
C MET A 426 -2.40 -12.37 -17.84
N SER A 427 -1.56 -13.19 -18.46
CA SER A 427 -1.92 -14.52 -18.94
C SER A 427 -0.91 -15.53 -18.41
N ASN A 428 -1.39 -16.62 -17.87
CA ASN A 428 -0.58 -17.74 -17.40
C ASN A 428 -1.08 -19.03 -18.03
N ALA A 429 -0.18 -19.81 -18.61
CA ALA A 429 -0.46 -21.15 -19.05
C ALA A 429 0.53 -22.12 -18.42
N TYR A 430 0.07 -23.22 -17.88
CA TYR A 430 0.95 -24.24 -17.32
C TYR A 430 0.59 -25.65 -17.76
N PHE A 431 1.61 -26.47 -17.84
CA PHE A 431 1.52 -27.90 -18.14
C PHE A 431 2.21 -28.70 -17.04
N GLU A 432 1.50 -29.66 -16.44
CA GLU A 432 1.98 -30.48 -15.35
C GLU A 432 1.87 -31.95 -15.70
N VAL A 433 2.95 -32.71 -15.44
CA VAL A 433 3.02 -34.16 -15.68
C VAL A 433 3.50 -34.86 -14.41
N LYS A 434 2.82 -35.96 -14.04
CA LYS A 434 3.18 -36.85 -12.94
C LYS A 434 3.59 -38.21 -13.50
N PRO A 435 4.85 -38.36 -14.01
CA PRO A 435 5.27 -39.56 -14.73
C PRO A 435 5.32 -40.80 -13.83
N ILE A 436 5.81 -40.62 -12.58
CA ILE A 436 5.87 -41.64 -11.54
C ILE A 436 5.30 -41.09 -10.23
N LYS A 437 5.00 -41.96 -9.27
CA LYS A 437 4.49 -41.55 -7.95
C LYS A 437 5.51 -40.64 -7.27
N GLY A 438 5.05 -39.50 -6.77
CA GLY A 438 5.86 -38.50 -6.08
C GLY A 438 6.57 -37.50 -6.99
N LEU A 439 6.82 -37.78 -8.29
CA LEU A 439 7.47 -36.84 -9.19
C LEU A 439 6.44 -35.98 -9.96
N THR A 440 6.55 -34.68 -9.83
CA THR A 440 5.77 -33.69 -10.57
C THR A 440 6.70 -32.83 -11.41
N LEU A 441 6.51 -32.81 -12.71
CA LEU A 441 7.18 -31.89 -13.63
C LEU A 441 6.16 -30.84 -14.05
N ARG A 442 6.50 -29.55 -13.89
CA ARG A 442 5.62 -28.44 -14.25
C ARG A 442 6.40 -27.40 -15.05
N THR A 443 5.82 -26.96 -16.14
CA THR A 443 6.31 -25.80 -16.89
C THR A 443 5.19 -24.78 -17.02
N SER A 444 5.51 -23.49 -16.87
CA SER A 444 4.56 -22.39 -17.01
C SER A 444 5.15 -21.24 -17.79
N VAL A 445 4.31 -20.62 -18.59
CA VAL A 445 4.63 -19.38 -19.32
C VAL A 445 3.65 -18.31 -18.86
N ASN A 446 4.19 -17.17 -18.47
CA ASN A 446 3.42 -15.98 -18.09
C ASN A 446 3.74 -14.88 -19.09
N PHE A 447 2.71 -14.18 -19.52
CA PHE A 447 2.85 -13.02 -20.39
C PHE A 447 2.00 -11.89 -19.85
N THR A 448 2.63 -10.75 -19.56
CA THR A 448 1.94 -9.54 -19.10
C THR A 448 2.15 -8.42 -20.09
N THR A 449 1.13 -7.59 -20.28
CA THR A 449 1.22 -6.36 -21.05
C THR A 449 0.64 -5.20 -20.28
N ASN A 450 1.23 -4.03 -20.45
CA ASN A 450 0.73 -2.76 -19.94
C ASN A 450 0.73 -1.74 -21.07
N ALA A 451 -0.45 -1.27 -21.46
CA ALA A 451 -0.60 -0.14 -22.37
C ALA A 451 -1.24 1.01 -21.58
N ALA A 452 -0.58 2.15 -21.55
CA ALA A 452 -1.05 3.32 -20.79
C ALA A 452 -0.98 4.58 -21.65
N LYS A 453 -1.88 5.51 -21.36
CA LYS A 453 -1.90 6.84 -21.95
C LYS A 453 -2.34 7.85 -20.90
N GLN A 454 -1.66 8.98 -20.84
CA GLN A 454 -2.03 10.13 -20.02
C GLN A 454 -2.12 11.37 -20.89
N ASP A 455 -3.25 12.06 -20.82
CA ASP A 455 -3.50 13.34 -21.48
C ASP A 455 -3.66 14.42 -20.40
N TYR A 456 -2.73 15.35 -20.34
CA TYR A 456 -2.82 16.54 -19.52
C TYR A 456 -3.21 17.73 -20.41
N TYR A 457 -4.13 18.57 -19.92
CA TYR A 457 -4.54 19.79 -20.56
C TYR A 457 -4.89 20.85 -19.52
N GLN A 458 -4.24 22.00 -19.59
CA GLN A 458 -4.53 23.17 -18.79
C GLN A 458 -5.30 24.19 -19.64
N SER A 459 -6.45 24.65 -19.14
CA SER A 459 -7.38 25.50 -19.87
C SER A 459 -6.96 26.99 -19.84
N ALA A 460 -7.34 27.74 -20.88
CA ALA A 460 -7.27 29.21 -20.93
C ALA A 460 -8.15 29.91 -19.89
N PHE A 461 -9.08 29.18 -19.28
CA PHE A 461 -9.96 29.73 -18.23
C PHE A 461 -9.31 29.68 -16.83
N LEU A 462 -8.16 29.07 -16.72
CA LEU A 462 -7.33 29.20 -15.53
C LEU A 462 -6.64 30.57 -15.53
N LEU A 463 -6.50 31.11 -14.35
CA LEU A 463 -5.67 32.30 -14.15
C LEU A 463 -4.24 31.96 -14.55
N GLY A 464 -3.79 32.50 -15.68
CA GLY A 464 -2.43 32.29 -16.17
C GLY A 464 -1.38 32.98 -15.29
N LYS A 465 -0.16 33.16 -15.83
CA LYS A 465 0.94 33.86 -15.14
C LYS A 465 0.56 35.31 -14.75
N SER A 466 -0.38 35.92 -15.49
CA SER A 466 -0.90 37.27 -15.20
C SER A 466 -2.09 37.25 -14.23
N TYR A 467 -2.59 36.10 -13.81
CA TYR A 467 -3.75 35.91 -12.93
C TYR A 467 -5.03 36.61 -13.41
N THR A 468 -5.17 36.82 -14.71
CA THR A 468 -6.28 37.59 -15.33
C THR A 468 -7.23 36.79 -16.18
N GLY A 469 -6.91 35.48 -16.46
CA GLY A 469 -7.76 34.62 -17.27
C GLY A 469 -9.08 34.23 -16.57
N ASN A 470 -10.20 34.26 -17.33
CA ASN A 470 -11.52 33.89 -16.85
C ASN A 470 -12.38 33.42 -18.04
N LYS A 471 -13.60 32.87 -17.80
CA LYS A 471 -14.51 32.49 -18.89
C LYS A 471 -14.86 33.65 -19.81
N SER A 472 -15.01 34.85 -19.24
CA SER A 472 -15.26 36.09 -20.00
C SER A 472 -13.99 36.66 -20.66
N THR A 473 -12.81 36.39 -20.09
CA THR A 473 -11.49 36.87 -20.55
C THR A 473 -10.48 35.75 -20.48
N PRO A 474 -10.50 34.80 -21.45
CA PRO A 474 -9.57 33.67 -21.40
C PRO A 474 -8.12 34.12 -21.56
N ASP A 475 -7.22 33.57 -20.73
CA ASP A 475 -5.79 33.80 -20.87
C ASP A 475 -5.16 32.71 -21.75
N LEU A 476 -4.95 33.03 -23.01
CA LEU A 476 -4.40 32.07 -23.96
C LEU A 476 -2.98 31.64 -23.63
N THR A 477 -2.22 32.42 -22.82
CA THR A 477 -0.85 32.06 -22.41
C THR A 477 -0.84 31.00 -21.29
N SER A 478 -1.99 30.72 -20.68
CA SER A 478 -2.11 29.68 -19.64
C SER A 478 -2.34 28.27 -20.20
N ILE A 479 -2.66 28.15 -21.47
CA ILE A 479 -2.88 26.86 -22.12
C ILE A 479 -1.56 26.07 -22.13
N ASP A 480 -1.60 24.88 -21.57
CA ASP A 480 -0.46 23.96 -21.52
C ASP A 480 -0.96 22.51 -21.63
N GLY A 481 -0.13 21.62 -22.08
CA GLY A 481 -0.53 20.23 -22.20
C GLY A 481 0.60 19.29 -22.56
N TYR A 482 0.42 18.03 -22.21
CA TYR A 482 1.29 16.94 -22.65
C TYR A 482 0.49 15.65 -22.86
N ARG A 483 1.04 14.81 -23.69
CA ARG A 483 0.60 13.41 -23.85
C ARG A 483 1.76 12.48 -23.55
N LEU A 484 1.50 11.52 -22.65
CA LEU A 484 2.37 10.41 -22.36
C LEU A 484 1.71 9.13 -22.88
N SER A 485 2.42 8.32 -23.62
CA SER A 485 1.97 7.02 -24.12
C SER A 485 3.03 5.98 -23.88
N GLY A 486 2.66 4.89 -23.20
CA GLY A 486 3.56 3.82 -22.84
C GLY A 486 3.02 2.46 -23.23
N PHE A 487 3.92 1.56 -23.58
CA PHE A 487 3.66 0.15 -23.80
C PHE A 487 4.78 -0.69 -23.24
N GLY A 488 4.44 -1.60 -22.35
CA GLY A 488 5.38 -2.55 -21.76
C GLY A 488 4.87 -3.98 -21.89
N TYR A 489 5.79 -4.93 -21.94
CA TYR A 489 5.49 -6.33 -21.83
C TYR A 489 6.57 -7.09 -21.07
N ASN A 490 6.13 -8.14 -20.37
CA ASN A 490 7.01 -9.05 -19.67
C ASN A 490 6.65 -10.49 -20.05
N ALA A 491 7.67 -11.27 -20.42
CA ALA A 491 7.54 -12.69 -20.69
C ALA A 491 8.36 -13.46 -19.64
N TYR A 492 7.69 -14.29 -18.86
CA TYR A 492 8.30 -15.11 -17.82
C TYR A 492 8.01 -16.58 -18.06
N TRP A 493 9.07 -17.39 -18.09
CA TRP A 493 9.00 -18.83 -18.20
C TRP A 493 9.62 -19.51 -16.98
N SER A 494 8.92 -20.47 -16.40
CA SER A 494 9.39 -21.25 -15.26
C SER A 494 9.18 -22.73 -15.50
N THR A 495 10.16 -23.55 -15.14
CA THR A 495 10.08 -25.00 -15.16
C THR A 495 10.60 -25.60 -13.87
N THR A 496 9.84 -26.50 -13.26
CA THR A 496 10.20 -27.16 -12.00
C THR A 496 10.04 -28.66 -12.08
N ALA A 497 10.90 -29.37 -11.37
CA ALA A 497 10.75 -30.80 -11.07
C ALA A 497 10.72 -30.96 -9.56
N THR A 498 9.62 -31.48 -9.03
CA THR A 498 9.42 -31.68 -7.58
C THR A 498 9.23 -33.18 -7.31
N TYR A 499 10.01 -33.70 -6.38
CA TYR A 499 9.87 -35.08 -5.88
C TYR A 499 9.41 -35.04 -4.43
N ASP A 500 8.22 -35.57 -4.18
CA ASP A 500 7.55 -35.61 -2.89
C ASP A 500 7.31 -37.05 -2.47
N VAL A 501 7.90 -37.49 -1.36
CA VAL A 501 7.84 -38.87 -0.91
C VAL A 501 7.89 -38.98 0.60
N THR A 502 7.05 -39.88 1.13
CA THR A 502 7.13 -40.31 2.53
C THR A 502 7.71 -41.72 2.60
N LEU A 503 8.85 -41.87 3.27
CA LEU A 503 9.56 -43.13 3.47
C LEU A 503 9.32 -43.62 4.89
N LYS A 504 9.03 -44.91 5.02
CA LYS A 504 8.77 -45.57 6.32
C LYS A 504 7.75 -44.83 7.21
N GLU A 505 6.78 -44.13 6.57
CA GLU A 505 5.70 -43.37 7.24
C GLU A 505 6.18 -42.21 8.16
N LYS A 506 7.47 -42.02 8.33
CA LYS A 506 8.06 -41.06 9.27
C LYS A 506 8.99 -40.05 8.62
N HIS A 507 9.55 -40.36 7.47
CA HIS A 507 10.52 -39.49 6.78
C HIS A 507 9.86 -38.88 5.56
N HIS A 508 9.40 -37.65 5.66
CA HIS A 508 8.86 -36.94 4.53
C HIS A 508 9.93 -36.07 3.87
N LEU A 509 10.09 -36.22 2.56
CA LEU A 509 11.07 -35.51 1.75
C LEU A 509 10.38 -34.85 0.57
N ASN A 510 10.52 -33.51 0.47
CA ASN A 510 10.11 -32.73 -0.69
C ASN A 510 11.35 -32.04 -1.27
N ALA A 511 11.81 -32.51 -2.43
CA ALA A 511 12.97 -31.97 -3.14
C ALA A 511 12.53 -31.35 -4.46
N MET A 512 13.02 -30.16 -4.77
CA MET A 512 12.66 -29.41 -5.97
C MET A 512 13.90 -28.82 -6.64
N ILE A 513 13.96 -28.87 -7.95
CA ILE A 513 14.88 -28.11 -8.80
C ILE A 513 14.08 -27.31 -9.81
N GLY A 514 14.57 -26.14 -10.23
CA GLY A 514 13.88 -25.31 -11.18
C GLY A 514 14.77 -24.36 -11.95
N TYR A 515 14.19 -23.84 -13.02
CA TYR A 515 14.79 -22.83 -13.90
C TYR A 515 13.75 -21.78 -14.25
N ASP A 516 14.13 -20.51 -14.15
CA ASP A 516 13.32 -19.34 -14.54
C ASP A 516 14.05 -18.54 -15.61
N PHE A 517 13.27 -17.96 -16.53
CA PHE A 517 13.72 -17.00 -17.51
C PHE A 517 12.71 -15.86 -17.61
N GLU A 518 13.19 -14.62 -17.70
CA GLU A 518 12.37 -13.44 -17.84
C GLU A 518 12.98 -12.45 -18.83
N TYR A 519 12.12 -11.88 -19.66
CA TYR A 519 12.42 -10.76 -20.52
C TYR A 519 11.40 -9.66 -20.29
N ASN A 520 11.87 -8.45 -19.98
CA ASN A 520 11.05 -7.26 -19.82
C ASN A 520 11.42 -6.22 -20.86
N SER A 521 10.44 -5.50 -21.38
CA SER A 521 10.65 -4.36 -22.29
C SER A 521 9.56 -3.33 -22.04
N ASP A 522 9.98 -2.10 -21.81
CA ASP A 522 9.13 -0.94 -21.60
C ASP A 522 9.53 0.17 -22.57
N PHE A 523 8.52 0.82 -23.14
CA PHE A 523 8.68 1.94 -24.05
C PHE A 523 7.68 3.03 -23.66
N GLU A 524 8.16 4.26 -23.54
CA GLU A 524 7.34 5.43 -23.24
C GLU A 524 7.70 6.58 -24.15
N VAL A 525 6.70 7.32 -24.62
CA VAL A 525 6.85 8.55 -25.41
C VAL A 525 6.04 9.65 -24.74
N GLN A 526 6.69 10.76 -24.49
CA GLN A 526 6.06 12.00 -24.05
C GLN A 526 6.12 13.04 -25.17
N GLN A 527 5.01 13.68 -25.41
CA GLN A 527 4.87 14.86 -26.26
C GLN A 527 4.42 16.02 -25.40
N ASP A 528 5.25 17.03 -25.27
CA ASP A 528 4.89 18.27 -24.59
C ASP A 528 4.46 19.31 -25.60
N ASP A 529 3.42 20.04 -25.26
CA ASP A 529 2.91 21.12 -26.04
C ASP A 529 2.72 22.36 -25.17
N ARG A 530 3.41 23.42 -25.53
CA ARG A 530 3.29 24.72 -24.86
C ARG A 530 2.88 25.77 -25.87
N THR A 531 1.95 26.63 -25.46
CA THR A 531 1.62 27.80 -26.24
C THR A 531 2.78 28.79 -26.23
N ASP A 532 3.16 29.23 -27.42
CA ASP A 532 3.89 30.48 -27.61
C ASP A 532 2.87 31.63 -27.76
N SER A 533 3.23 32.85 -27.30
CA SER A 533 2.42 34.06 -27.50
C SER A 533 1.98 34.29 -28.96
N ASP A 534 2.79 33.79 -29.90
CA ASP A 534 2.59 33.97 -31.34
C ASP A 534 1.76 32.85 -31.98
N ASN A 535 1.49 31.74 -31.26
CA ASN A 535 0.77 30.60 -31.82
C ASN A 535 -0.02 29.83 -30.74
N PRO A 536 -1.06 30.43 -30.17
CA PRO A 536 -1.85 29.82 -29.10
C PRO A 536 -2.63 28.60 -29.60
N ILE A 537 -2.69 27.53 -28.81
CA ILE A 537 -3.64 26.44 -28.98
C ILE A 537 -5.05 27.05 -28.91
N ALA A 538 -5.96 26.63 -29.80
CA ALA A 538 -7.33 27.10 -29.73
C ALA A 538 -7.93 26.85 -28.35
N TYR A 539 -8.34 27.90 -27.66
CA TYR A 539 -8.78 27.87 -26.25
C TYR A 539 -10.02 26.99 -25.98
N ASN A 540 -10.81 26.69 -27.01
CA ASN A 540 -11.94 25.75 -26.90
C ASN A 540 -11.54 24.28 -27.18
N ASN A 541 -10.27 24.03 -27.46
CA ASN A 541 -9.77 22.69 -27.71
C ASN A 541 -9.56 21.96 -26.40
N THR A 542 -10.28 20.90 -26.14
CA THR A 542 -10.18 20.05 -24.94
C THR A 542 -9.29 18.83 -25.16
N SER A 543 -8.57 18.78 -26.26
CA SER A 543 -7.75 17.65 -26.64
C SER A 543 -6.42 18.09 -27.25
N ILE A 544 -5.35 17.60 -26.67
CA ILE A 544 -3.98 17.76 -27.21
C ILE A 544 -3.80 17.21 -28.63
N THR A 545 -4.78 16.44 -29.15
CA THR A 545 -4.72 15.86 -30.49
C THR A 545 -4.82 16.88 -31.62
N ASN A 546 -5.25 18.11 -31.34
CA ASN A 546 -5.43 19.14 -32.34
C ASN A 546 -4.36 20.24 -32.30
N VAL A 547 -3.25 19.97 -31.70
CA VAL A 547 -2.12 20.88 -31.61
C VAL A 547 -1.35 20.90 -32.96
N ASN A 548 -2.07 21.18 -34.02
CA ASN A 548 -1.48 21.42 -35.33
C ASN A 548 -1.02 22.86 -35.41
N GLY A 549 0.28 23.10 -35.24
CA GLY A 549 0.89 24.39 -35.47
C GLY A 549 1.66 25.00 -34.31
N ALA A 550 1.76 24.35 -33.15
CA ALA A 550 2.65 24.84 -32.11
C ALA A 550 4.12 24.75 -32.59
N LYS A 551 4.81 25.88 -32.57
CA LYS A 551 6.21 25.97 -32.98
C LYS A 551 7.20 25.28 -32.03
N LEU A 552 6.77 24.90 -30.84
CA LEU A 552 7.59 24.34 -29.78
C LEU A 552 6.92 23.09 -29.21
N TRP A 553 7.05 21.97 -29.90
CA TRP A 553 6.85 20.68 -29.25
C TRP A 553 8.21 20.09 -28.92
N THR A 554 8.37 19.69 -27.67
CA THR A 554 9.50 18.88 -27.25
C THR A 554 8.95 17.48 -27.04
N GLY A 555 9.68 16.49 -27.49
CA GLY A 555 9.32 15.09 -27.26
C GLY A 555 10.45 14.38 -26.59
N SER A 556 10.15 13.47 -25.68
CA SER A 556 11.11 12.53 -25.15
C SER A 556 10.62 11.11 -25.39
N SER A 557 11.54 10.17 -25.54
CA SER A 557 11.22 8.75 -25.57
C SER A 557 12.16 8.01 -24.64
N GLU A 558 11.61 7.11 -23.86
CA GLU A 558 12.36 6.22 -22.99
C GLU A 558 12.12 4.78 -23.43
N TYR A 559 13.20 4.02 -23.51
CA TYR A 559 13.18 2.60 -23.80
C TYR A 559 14.05 1.87 -22.80
N SER A 560 13.48 0.91 -22.13
CA SER A 560 14.14 0.08 -21.13
C SER A 560 13.87 -1.39 -21.40
N ASN A 561 14.92 -2.21 -21.28
CA ASN A 561 14.77 -3.66 -21.29
C ASN A 561 15.77 -4.34 -20.36
N TYR A 562 15.38 -5.50 -19.85
CA TYR A 562 16.29 -6.39 -19.15
C TYR A 562 16.00 -7.86 -19.40
N VAL A 563 17.02 -8.66 -19.21
CA VAL A 563 16.96 -10.12 -19.24
C VAL A 563 17.40 -10.65 -17.88
N PHE A 564 16.66 -11.63 -17.41
CA PHE A 564 16.94 -12.31 -16.15
C PHE A 564 16.80 -13.81 -16.32
N ASP A 565 17.71 -14.59 -15.73
CA ASP A 565 17.58 -16.05 -15.62
C ASP A 565 18.04 -16.54 -14.25
N ALA A 566 17.47 -17.67 -13.81
CA ALA A 566 17.80 -18.26 -12.53
C ALA A 566 17.73 -19.78 -12.52
N MET A 567 18.60 -20.40 -11.74
CA MET A 567 18.56 -21.82 -11.40
C MET A 567 18.44 -21.96 -9.89
N PHE A 568 17.57 -22.86 -9.43
CA PHE A 568 17.34 -23.03 -8.00
C PHE A 568 17.04 -24.47 -7.61
N ALA A 569 17.31 -24.75 -6.32
CA ALA A 569 16.97 -26.01 -5.69
C ALA A 569 16.45 -25.77 -4.27
N ARG A 570 15.52 -26.58 -3.83
CA ARG A 570 14.99 -26.59 -2.46
C ARG A 570 14.84 -28.01 -1.96
N LEU A 571 15.14 -28.21 -0.69
CA LEU A 571 14.93 -29.45 0.05
C LEU A 571 14.13 -29.12 1.31
N VAL A 572 13.01 -29.79 1.53
CA VAL A 572 12.29 -29.83 2.81
C VAL A 572 12.30 -31.26 3.29
N TYR A 573 12.73 -31.49 4.50
CA TYR A 573 12.72 -32.76 5.16
C TYR A 573 12.07 -32.65 6.52
N ASP A 574 11.11 -33.48 6.81
CA ASP A 574 10.60 -33.64 8.17
C ASP A 574 10.67 -35.09 8.66
N TYR A 575 10.92 -35.23 9.94
CA TYR A 575 10.87 -36.49 10.64
C TYR A 575 9.64 -36.54 11.53
N ASN A 576 8.64 -37.27 11.09
CA ASN A 576 7.37 -37.50 11.81
C ASN A 576 6.74 -36.18 12.29
N TYR A 577 6.86 -35.10 11.49
CA TYR A 577 6.46 -33.74 11.82
C TYR A 577 7.14 -33.12 13.08
N LYS A 578 8.00 -33.88 13.80
CA LYS A 578 8.70 -33.42 15.01
C LYS A 578 9.81 -32.43 14.68
N TYR A 579 10.68 -32.81 13.77
CA TYR A 579 11.84 -32.02 13.37
C TYR A 579 11.73 -31.72 11.89
N VAL A 580 11.70 -30.43 11.56
CA VAL A 580 11.60 -29.97 10.19
C VAL A 580 12.87 -29.21 9.81
N PHE A 581 13.45 -29.59 8.70
CA PHE A 581 14.57 -28.88 8.07
C PHE A 581 14.13 -28.39 6.69
N SER A 582 14.45 -27.13 6.33
CA SER A 582 14.33 -26.63 4.96
C SER A 582 15.62 -25.94 4.55
N GLY A 583 16.08 -26.20 3.32
CA GLY A 583 17.22 -25.52 2.74
C GLY A 583 16.97 -25.17 1.28
N SER A 584 17.43 -24.01 0.83
CA SER A 584 17.37 -23.61 -0.57
C SER A 584 18.65 -22.95 -1.04
N VAL A 585 18.92 -23.09 -2.33
CA VAL A 585 19.99 -22.41 -3.05
C VAL A 585 19.47 -21.93 -4.40
N ARG A 586 19.79 -20.70 -4.76
CA ARG A 586 19.42 -20.08 -6.02
C ARG A 586 20.57 -19.27 -6.59
N ARG A 587 20.77 -19.37 -7.89
CA ARG A 587 21.72 -18.56 -8.66
C ARG A 587 20.96 -17.73 -9.69
N ASP A 588 20.98 -16.41 -9.55
CA ASP A 588 20.32 -15.47 -10.43
C ASP A 588 21.34 -14.73 -11.30
N ARG A 589 20.97 -14.41 -12.54
CA ARG A 589 21.71 -13.50 -13.41
C ARG A 589 20.77 -12.43 -13.96
N SER A 590 21.23 -11.18 -14.01
CA SER A 590 20.46 -10.08 -14.60
C SER A 590 21.36 -9.15 -15.41
N SER A 591 20.84 -8.65 -16.54
CA SER A 591 21.52 -7.65 -17.37
C SER A 591 21.66 -6.28 -16.69
N LYS A 592 20.89 -6.01 -15.63
CA LYS A 592 20.94 -4.77 -14.83
C LYS A 592 22.28 -4.56 -14.12
N PHE A 593 23.05 -5.64 -13.94
CA PHE A 593 24.31 -5.61 -13.21
C PHE A 593 25.53 -5.73 -14.11
N GLY A 594 26.67 -5.27 -13.61
CA GLY A 594 27.94 -5.28 -14.30
C GLY A 594 28.38 -6.68 -14.73
N PRO A 595 29.04 -6.82 -15.89
CA PRO A 595 29.35 -8.12 -16.46
C PRO A 595 30.17 -9.04 -15.56
N ASP A 596 30.97 -8.47 -14.64
CA ASP A 596 31.83 -9.23 -13.74
C ASP A 596 31.06 -9.72 -12.48
N LYS A 597 29.86 -9.19 -12.19
CA LYS A 597 29.02 -9.48 -11.02
C LYS A 597 27.55 -9.76 -11.34
N ARG A 598 27.23 -10.07 -12.60
CA ARG A 598 25.86 -10.39 -13.04
C ARG A 598 25.24 -11.55 -12.30
N ALA A 599 26.04 -12.52 -11.88
CA ALA A 599 25.54 -13.68 -11.15
C ALA A 599 25.59 -13.45 -9.62
N GLY A 600 24.43 -13.62 -8.98
CA GLY A 600 24.28 -13.62 -7.53
C GLY A 600 23.91 -15.01 -7.01
N TRP A 601 24.42 -15.36 -5.83
CA TRP A 601 24.05 -16.58 -5.14
C TRP A 601 23.27 -16.23 -3.88
N PHE A 602 22.14 -16.90 -3.71
CA PHE A 602 21.21 -16.73 -2.60
C PHE A 602 20.94 -18.09 -2.00
N TYR A 603 21.09 -18.21 -0.70
CA TYR A 603 20.92 -19.46 0.02
C TYR A 603 20.23 -19.24 1.35
N SER A 604 19.52 -20.25 1.81
CA SER A 604 18.85 -20.21 3.09
C SER A 604 18.75 -21.57 3.73
N GLY A 605 18.58 -21.57 5.06
CA GLY A 605 18.26 -22.73 5.85
C GLY A 605 17.36 -22.38 7.01
N SER A 606 16.47 -23.30 7.37
CA SER A 606 15.60 -23.18 8.54
C SER A 606 15.40 -24.51 9.23
N LEU A 607 15.14 -24.42 10.53
CA LEU A 607 14.86 -25.53 11.41
C LEU A 607 13.57 -25.24 12.18
N ALA A 608 12.74 -26.27 12.39
CA ALA A 608 11.66 -26.19 13.35
C ALA A 608 11.57 -27.45 14.19
N TRP A 609 11.22 -27.24 15.45
CA TRP A 609 10.92 -28.27 16.39
C TRP A 609 9.47 -28.14 16.86
N ASN A 610 8.64 -29.10 16.46
CA ASN A 610 7.25 -29.22 16.92
C ASN A 610 7.26 -29.98 18.25
N ILE A 611 7.31 -29.25 19.35
CA ILE A 611 7.44 -29.80 20.71
C ILE A 611 6.21 -30.62 21.07
N THR A 612 5.02 -30.21 20.62
CA THR A 612 3.76 -30.96 20.85
C THR A 612 3.73 -32.36 20.25
N GLU A 613 4.55 -32.62 19.22
CA GLU A 613 4.66 -33.94 18.59
C GLU A 613 5.58 -34.91 19.38
N GLU A 614 6.20 -34.46 20.48
CA GLU A 614 7.06 -35.27 21.32
C GLU A 614 6.25 -36.20 22.24
N ASP A 615 6.79 -37.36 22.53
CA ASP A 615 6.09 -38.37 23.33
C ASP A 615 5.79 -37.88 24.75
N PHE A 616 6.62 -37.01 25.34
CA PHE A 616 6.44 -36.43 26.66
C PHE A 616 5.33 -35.36 26.72
N MET A 617 4.82 -34.88 25.55
CA MET A 617 3.77 -33.88 25.45
C MET A 617 2.39 -34.52 25.23
N LYS A 618 2.28 -35.78 24.91
CA LYS A 618 1.04 -36.46 24.52
C LYS A 618 -0.07 -36.38 25.58
N ASP A 619 0.28 -36.28 26.85
CA ASP A 619 -0.69 -36.18 27.96
C ASP A 619 -1.11 -34.72 28.26
N ILE A 620 -0.56 -33.73 27.56
CA ILE A 620 -0.84 -32.31 27.75
C ILE A 620 -1.87 -31.84 26.72
N HIS A 621 -3.15 -32.06 27.00
CA HIS A 621 -4.24 -31.80 26.06
C HIS A 621 -4.66 -30.34 25.94
N TRP A 622 -4.19 -29.43 26.82
CA TRP A 622 -4.50 -28.01 26.73
C TRP A 622 -3.56 -27.23 25.82
N LEU A 623 -2.40 -27.81 25.45
CA LEU A 623 -1.38 -27.20 24.59
C LEU A 623 -1.44 -27.87 23.21
N ASP A 624 -2.06 -27.20 22.25
CA ASP A 624 -2.30 -27.73 20.92
C ASP A 624 -1.09 -27.56 19.99
N ILE A 625 -0.40 -26.42 20.14
CA ILE A 625 0.78 -26.06 19.37
C ILE A 625 1.85 -25.55 20.32
N ALA A 626 3.04 -26.14 20.24
CA ALA A 626 4.26 -25.57 20.77
C ALA A 626 5.37 -25.83 19.76
N LYS A 627 5.79 -24.78 19.05
CA LYS A 627 6.76 -24.87 17.96
C LYS A 627 7.82 -23.81 18.09
N LEU A 628 9.05 -24.22 18.00
CA LEU A 628 10.23 -23.36 17.93
C LEU A 628 10.76 -23.35 16.51
N ARG A 629 11.04 -22.16 15.95
CA ARG A 629 11.57 -21.96 14.60
C ARG A 629 12.84 -21.12 14.64
N ALA A 630 13.82 -21.46 13.81
CA ALA A 630 15.01 -20.65 13.59
C ALA A 630 15.36 -20.67 12.10
N SER A 631 15.67 -19.52 11.55
CA SER A 631 16.04 -19.42 10.14
C SER A 631 17.17 -18.42 9.90
N TYR A 632 17.93 -18.68 8.82
CA TYR A 632 18.92 -17.77 8.27
C TYR A 632 18.88 -17.86 6.75
N GLY A 633 18.97 -16.71 6.09
CA GLY A 633 19.02 -16.68 4.63
C GLY A 633 19.58 -15.39 4.08
N ILE A 634 19.95 -15.46 2.80
CA ILE A 634 20.36 -14.31 1.99
C ILE A 634 19.44 -14.24 0.80
N THR A 635 18.80 -13.06 0.65
CA THR A 635 17.98 -12.68 -0.51
C THR A 635 18.61 -11.47 -1.19
N GLY A 636 18.17 -11.14 -2.39
CA GLY A 636 18.63 -9.97 -3.11
C GLY A 636 17.54 -8.93 -3.32
N ASN A 637 17.94 -7.77 -3.88
CA ASN A 637 17.05 -6.76 -4.41
C ASN A 637 17.57 -6.31 -5.78
N ASP A 638 16.74 -6.37 -6.82
CA ASP A 638 17.05 -5.95 -8.19
C ASP A 638 16.28 -4.70 -8.64
N GLN A 639 15.52 -4.08 -7.72
CA GLN A 639 14.75 -2.86 -7.96
C GLN A 639 15.65 -1.60 -7.88
N ILE A 640 16.80 -1.60 -8.56
CA ILE A 640 17.80 -0.53 -8.47
C ILE A 640 17.44 0.76 -9.20
N GLY A 641 16.22 0.85 -9.75
CA GLY A 641 15.68 2.07 -10.37
C GLY A 641 16.29 2.44 -11.74
N ASN A 642 17.36 1.77 -12.18
CA ASN A 642 18.00 2.00 -13.45
C ASN A 642 18.53 0.68 -14.02
N ASP A 643 17.95 0.21 -15.13
CA ASP A 643 18.33 -1.05 -15.78
C ASP A 643 19.74 -1.02 -16.39
N TYR A 644 20.33 0.17 -16.51
CA TYR A 644 21.63 0.43 -17.10
C TYR A 644 22.63 1.09 -16.13
N ALA A 645 22.42 0.96 -14.82
CA ALA A 645 23.24 1.61 -13.80
C ALA A 645 24.74 1.29 -13.83
N TRP A 646 25.14 0.20 -14.50
CA TRP A 646 26.54 -0.19 -14.66
C TRP A 646 27.22 0.38 -15.91
N ILE A 647 26.47 1.05 -16.82
CA ILE A 647 26.94 1.62 -18.09
C ILE A 647 27.25 3.11 -17.91
N SER A 648 28.18 3.64 -18.70
CA SER A 648 28.40 5.09 -18.75
C SER A 648 27.29 5.77 -19.52
N THR A 649 26.77 6.86 -18.99
CA THR A 649 25.75 7.72 -19.62
C THR A 649 26.34 9.03 -20.08
N ILE A 650 25.76 9.62 -21.15
CA ILE A 650 26.14 10.89 -21.73
C ILE A 650 24.96 11.84 -21.61
N SER A 651 25.23 13.05 -21.16
CA SER A 651 24.26 14.14 -21.08
C SER A 651 24.60 15.27 -22.03
N SER A 652 23.61 16.05 -22.48
CA SER A 652 23.76 17.17 -23.41
C SER A 652 23.08 18.45 -22.90
N ASP A 653 22.88 18.57 -21.59
CA ASP A 653 22.13 19.65 -20.97
C ASP A 653 22.96 20.93 -20.69
N GLN A 654 24.24 20.93 -21.05
CA GLN A 654 25.14 22.10 -20.88
C GLN A 654 25.58 22.67 -22.21
N ASN A 655 25.76 23.97 -22.21
CA ASN A 655 26.28 24.69 -23.35
C ASN A 655 27.70 25.23 -23.07
N VAL A 656 28.60 25.10 -24.03
CA VAL A 656 29.87 25.82 -24.03
C VAL A 656 29.74 27.04 -24.91
N VAL A 657 30.20 28.16 -24.42
CA VAL A 657 30.17 29.43 -25.18
C VAL A 657 31.46 29.63 -25.91
N PHE A 658 31.41 29.68 -27.27
CA PHE A 658 32.51 30.07 -28.16
C PHE A 658 32.21 31.48 -28.66
N GLY A 659 32.94 32.49 -28.16
CA GLY A 659 32.63 33.90 -28.43
C GLY A 659 31.27 34.29 -27.90
N THR A 660 30.29 34.54 -28.76
CA THR A 660 28.90 34.86 -28.42
C THR A 660 27.92 33.70 -28.68
N THR A 661 28.41 32.57 -29.16
CA THR A 661 27.56 31.41 -29.56
C THR A 661 27.64 30.33 -28.51
N ALA A 662 26.46 29.99 -27.97
CA ALA A 662 26.27 28.83 -27.10
C ALA A 662 26.08 27.56 -27.95
N ILE A 663 26.94 26.59 -27.77
CA ILE A 663 26.91 25.29 -28.48
C ILE A 663 26.62 24.18 -27.45
N PRO A 664 25.61 23.32 -27.68
CA PRO A 664 25.36 22.16 -26.83
C PRO A 664 26.59 21.25 -26.76
N THR A 665 26.92 20.83 -25.55
CA THR A 665 28.03 19.89 -25.32
C THR A 665 27.56 18.56 -24.83
N TYR A 666 28.26 17.50 -25.24
CA TYR A 666 28.05 16.16 -24.75
C TYR A 666 29.14 15.81 -23.74
N TYR A 667 28.76 15.36 -22.55
CA TYR A 667 29.71 15.00 -21.51
C TYR A 667 29.23 13.73 -20.77
N PRO A 668 30.13 12.93 -20.19
CA PRO A 668 29.76 11.81 -19.36
C PRO A 668 29.06 12.29 -18.09
N SER A 669 27.82 11.88 -17.86
CA SER A 669 27.02 12.19 -16.65
C SER A 669 27.00 11.03 -15.64
N GLY A 670 27.27 9.81 -16.09
CA GLY A 670 27.42 8.61 -15.28
C GLY A 670 28.62 7.79 -15.75
N TYR A 671 29.29 7.14 -14.82
CA TYR A 671 30.49 6.33 -15.14
C TYR A 671 30.20 4.84 -14.98
N SER A 672 30.80 4.05 -15.85
CA SER A 672 30.60 2.60 -15.87
C SER A 672 31.22 1.92 -14.64
N ASN A 673 30.49 0.96 -14.06
CA ASN A 673 31.00 0.07 -13.03
C ASN A 673 30.77 -1.40 -13.41
N ARG A 674 31.78 -2.06 -13.97
CA ARG A 674 31.71 -3.47 -14.33
C ARG A 674 31.55 -4.41 -13.13
N GLN A 675 31.90 -3.93 -11.90
CA GLN A 675 31.82 -4.66 -10.65
C GLN A 675 30.50 -4.38 -9.90
N LEU A 676 29.56 -3.61 -10.49
CA LEU A 676 28.26 -3.38 -9.89
C LEU A 676 27.51 -4.71 -9.75
N GLY A 677 27.17 -5.08 -8.52
CA GLY A 677 26.49 -6.34 -8.19
C GLY A 677 25.19 -6.12 -7.43
N TRP A 678 24.61 -7.21 -6.99
CA TRP A 678 23.34 -7.29 -6.30
C TRP A 678 23.36 -6.61 -4.92
N GLU A 679 22.25 -5.96 -4.53
CA GLU A 679 21.97 -5.74 -3.13
C GLU A 679 21.71 -7.08 -2.45
N LYS A 680 22.19 -7.24 -1.21
CA LYS A 680 22.05 -8.49 -0.46
C LYS A 680 21.46 -8.23 0.90
N ASN A 681 20.37 -8.91 1.20
CA ASN A 681 19.70 -8.88 2.48
C ASN A 681 20.01 -10.16 3.26
N LYS A 682 20.79 -10.05 4.34
CA LYS A 682 21.15 -11.14 5.25
C LYS A 682 20.18 -11.07 6.43
N GLN A 683 19.40 -12.11 6.65
CA GLN A 683 18.37 -12.10 7.69
C GLN A 683 18.45 -13.34 8.56
N MET A 684 18.30 -13.12 9.87
CA MET A 684 18.09 -14.12 10.91
C MET A 684 16.71 -13.95 11.50
N ASP A 685 16.06 -15.06 11.82
CA ASP A 685 14.73 -15.08 12.44
C ASP A 685 14.66 -16.18 13.49
N LEU A 686 14.01 -15.89 14.62
CA LEU A 686 13.67 -16.82 15.68
C LEU A 686 12.20 -16.69 16.02
N GLY A 687 11.43 -17.76 15.84
CA GLY A 687 9.98 -17.76 16.01
C GLY A 687 9.49 -18.78 17.04
N PHE A 688 8.40 -18.40 17.72
CA PHE A 688 7.66 -19.24 18.66
C PHE A 688 6.18 -19.23 18.29
N ASP A 689 5.62 -20.43 18.11
CA ASP A 689 4.18 -20.60 17.88
C ASP A 689 3.61 -21.39 19.05
N ILE A 690 2.58 -20.84 19.69
CA ILE A 690 1.91 -21.43 20.85
C ILE A 690 0.41 -21.43 20.61
N GLY A 691 -0.20 -22.61 20.64
CA GLY A 691 -1.67 -22.80 20.57
C GLY A 691 -2.18 -23.46 21.84
N VAL A 692 -3.24 -22.91 22.44
CA VAL A 692 -3.79 -23.46 23.66
C VAL A 692 -5.32 -23.55 23.59
N PHE A 693 -5.88 -24.62 24.15
CA PHE A 693 -7.32 -24.87 24.30
C PHE A 693 -8.10 -24.86 22.97
N ASN A 694 -7.47 -25.11 21.82
CA ASN A 694 -8.06 -24.94 20.48
C ASN A 694 -8.82 -23.61 20.31
N ALA A 695 -8.37 -22.57 21.01
CA ALA A 695 -9.03 -21.28 21.05
C ALA A 695 -8.11 -20.06 20.98
N LEU A 696 -6.84 -20.20 21.34
CA LEU A 696 -5.88 -19.11 21.39
C LEU A 696 -4.57 -19.53 20.73
N ASN A 697 -4.13 -18.78 19.72
CA ASN A 697 -2.85 -18.92 19.03
C ASN A 697 -2.03 -17.66 19.20
N ILE A 698 -0.78 -17.81 19.61
CA ILE A 698 0.22 -16.74 19.77
C ILE A 698 1.41 -17.08 18.90
N VAL A 699 1.79 -16.15 18.03
CA VAL A 699 2.99 -16.22 17.21
C VAL A 699 3.89 -15.05 17.56
N VAL A 700 5.14 -15.33 17.87
CA VAL A 700 6.16 -14.31 18.16
C VAL A 700 7.35 -14.54 17.26
N ASP A 701 7.77 -13.51 16.52
CA ASP A 701 8.97 -13.54 15.68
C ASP A 701 9.95 -12.44 16.12
N LEU A 702 11.21 -12.82 16.27
CA LEU A 702 12.35 -11.93 16.52
C LEU A 702 13.26 -11.97 15.30
N TYR A 703 13.53 -10.81 14.71
CA TYR A 703 14.32 -10.78 13.48
C TYR A 703 15.43 -9.74 13.51
N LYS A 704 16.45 -10.00 12.69
CA LYS A 704 17.51 -9.07 12.35
C LYS A 704 17.85 -9.22 10.88
N ARG A 705 17.74 -8.12 10.11
CA ARG A 705 18.10 -8.03 8.70
C ARG A 705 19.19 -6.98 8.51
N THR A 706 20.27 -7.33 7.80
CA THR A 706 21.31 -6.42 7.35
C THR A 706 21.34 -6.42 5.84
N SER A 707 21.18 -5.23 5.23
CA SER A 707 21.13 -5.03 3.79
C SER A 707 22.40 -4.37 3.31
N ASP A 708 23.13 -5.01 2.40
CA ASP A 708 24.23 -4.40 1.63
C ASP A 708 23.59 -3.71 0.41
N ILE A 709 23.69 -2.38 0.31
CA ILE A 709 22.92 -1.58 -0.66
C ILE A 709 23.76 -1.07 -1.82
N VAL A 710 23.08 -0.79 -2.95
CA VAL A 710 23.62 -0.06 -4.10
C VAL A 710 23.28 1.43 -3.95
N MET A 711 24.26 2.28 -4.14
CA MET A 711 24.08 3.72 -4.11
C MET A 711 24.99 4.45 -5.07
N PRO A 712 24.61 5.64 -5.58
CA PRO A 712 25.49 6.50 -6.32
C PRO A 712 26.56 7.09 -5.41
N ALA A 713 27.79 7.02 -5.82
CA ALA A 713 28.91 7.67 -5.16
C ALA A 713 29.42 8.81 -6.04
N ASN A 714 29.44 10.03 -5.51
CA ASN A 714 29.93 11.18 -6.23
C ASN A 714 31.44 11.08 -6.45
N ILE A 715 31.87 11.40 -7.65
CA ILE A 715 33.29 11.51 -8.00
C ILE A 715 33.75 12.91 -7.59
N PRO A 716 34.83 13.02 -6.81
CA PRO A 716 35.34 14.33 -6.41
C PRO A 716 35.72 15.21 -7.60
N ASN A 717 35.23 16.45 -7.66
CA ASN A 717 35.40 17.39 -8.77
C ASN A 717 36.86 17.72 -9.08
N PHE A 718 37.77 17.57 -8.11
CA PHE A 718 39.19 17.83 -8.31
C PHE A 718 39.85 16.85 -9.32
N ASN A 719 39.18 15.75 -9.66
CA ASN A 719 39.63 14.85 -10.73
C ASN A 719 39.37 15.39 -12.13
N GLY A 720 38.78 16.58 -12.27
CA GLY A 720 38.37 17.16 -13.54
C GLY A 720 37.17 16.51 -14.20
N ILE A 721 36.46 15.64 -13.47
CA ILE A 721 35.33 14.85 -13.91
C ILE A 721 34.18 15.09 -12.94
N ALA A 722 33.06 15.59 -13.44
CA ALA A 722 31.82 15.69 -12.62
C ALA A 722 30.95 14.45 -12.89
N GLY A 723 30.23 13.98 -11.88
CA GLY A 723 29.28 12.89 -12.01
C GLY A 723 29.32 11.89 -10.87
N SER A 724 28.60 10.78 -11.04
CA SER A 724 28.50 9.72 -10.06
C SER A 724 28.73 8.33 -10.69
N VAL A 725 29.06 7.38 -9.84
CA VAL A 725 29.16 5.96 -10.19
C VAL A 725 28.33 5.15 -9.23
N TYR A 726 27.49 4.25 -9.73
CA TYR A 726 26.78 3.30 -8.88
C TYR A 726 27.71 2.21 -8.35
N MET A 727 27.65 1.96 -7.06
CA MET A 727 28.49 0.95 -6.42
C MET A 727 27.77 0.26 -5.24
N ASN A 728 28.18 -0.97 -4.94
CA ASN A 728 27.75 -1.68 -3.74
C ASN A 728 28.48 -1.09 -2.53
N ALA A 729 27.89 -0.09 -1.90
CA ALA A 729 28.51 0.66 -0.80
C ALA A 729 27.44 1.15 0.15
N GLY A 730 27.58 0.81 1.40
CA GLY A 730 26.61 1.14 2.44
C GLY A 730 25.89 -0.09 2.98
N GLN A 731 25.47 0.03 4.21
CA GLN A 731 24.72 -1.01 4.92
C GLN A 731 23.63 -0.40 5.78
N ILE A 732 22.46 -1.09 5.82
CA ILE A 732 21.32 -0.76 6.66
C ILE A 732 20.97 -1.98 7.52
N GLU A 733 20.63 -1.74 8.77
CA GLU A 733 20.13 -2.76 9.69
C GLU A 733 18.65 -2.47 10.02
N ASN A 734 17.81 -3.51 9.98
CA ASN A 734 16.48 -3.54 10.57
C ASN A 734 16.41 -4.69 11.57
N LYS A 735 15.96 -4.44 12.79
CA LYS A 735 15.71 -5.46 13.80
C LYS A 735 14.41 -5.19 14.52
N GLY A 736 13.69 -6.22 14.87
CA GLY A 736 12.38 -6.03 15.48
C GLY A 736 11.78 -7.26 16.10
N ILE A 737 10.62 -7.05 16.65
CA ILE A 737 9.74 -8.04 17.24
C ILE A 737 8.36 -7.91 16.67
N GLU A 738 7.75 -9.03 16.35
CA GLU A 738 6.38 -9.17 15.86
C GLU A 738 5.62 -10.10 16.78
N ILE A 739 4.39 -9.71 17.13
CA ILE A 739 3.50 -10.53 17.95
C ILE A 739 2.15 -10.57 17.26
N GLN A 740 1.62 -11.76 17.07
CA GLN A 740 0.25 -11.96 16.59
C GLN A 740 -0.49 -12.87 17.55
N VAL A 741 -1.62 -12.41 18.02
CA VAL A 741 -2.52 -13.15 18.93
C VAL A 741 -3.83 -13.34 18.20
N SER A 742 -4.20 -14.59 17.93
CA SER A 742 -5.49 -14.95 17.32
C SER A 742 -6.28 -15.82 18.29
N ALA A 743 -7.53 -15.47 18.54
CA ALA A 743 -8.37 -16.22 19.46
C ALA A 743 -9.80 -16.37 18.95
N THR A 744 -10.44 -17.47 19.36
CA THR A 744 -11.89 -17.70 19.23
C THR A 744 -12.44 -18.03 20.61
N PRO A 745 -12.63 -17.00 21.49
CA PRO A 745 -13.02 -17.21 22.90
C PRO A 745 -14.38 -17.84 23.05
N PHE A 746 -15.29 -17.61 22.12
CA PHE A 746 -16.64 -18.14 22.13
C PHE A 746 -16.93 -18.85 20.81
N LYS A 747 -17.45 -20.08 20.90
CA LYS A 747 -17.86 -20.91 19.76
C LYS A 747 -19.30 -21.39 20.03
N GLY A 748 -20.25 -21.17 19.10
CA GLY A 748 -21.65 -21.56 19.22
C GLY A 748 -22.61 -20.59 18.54
N ASP A 749 -23.84 -20.43 19.05
CA ASP A 749 -24.80 -19.45 18.51
C ASP A 749 -24.28 -18.02 18.51
N PHE A 750 -23.38 -17.69 19.44
CA PHE A 750 -22.54 -16.53 19.45
C PHE A 750 -21.08 -16.98 19.28
N SER A 751 -20.44 -16.52 18.23
CA SER A 751 -19.01 -16.72 17.99
C SER A 751 -18.28 -15.38 17.97
N TRP A 752 -17.10 -15.35 18.56
CA TRP A 752 -16.20 -14.20 18.52
C TRP A 752 -14.82 -14.66 18.06
N GLU A 753 -14.39 -14.16 16.91
CA GLU A 753 -13.03 -14.30 16.41
C GLU A 753 -12.29 -12.97 16.57
N THR A 754 -11.09 -13.00 17.12
CA THR A 754 -10.26 -11.81 17.29
C THR A 754 -8.83 -12.08 16.90
N THR A 755 -8.18 -11.10 16.26
CA THR A 755 -6.76 -11.14 15.91
C THR A 755 -6.14 -9.79 16.21
N LEU A 756 -5.15 -9.78 17.11
CA LEU A 756 -4.31 -8.63 17.43
C LEU A 756 -2.92 -8.85 16.80
N SER A 757 -2.49 -7.90 15.99
CA SER A 757 -1.14 -7.84 15.39
C SER A 757 -0.40 -6.65 15.98
N TRP A 758 0.82 -6.86 16.46
CA TRP A 758 1.67 -5.81 16.98
C TRP A 758 3.08 -5.98 16.43
N SER A 759 3.75 -4.87 16.07
CA SER A 759 5.10 -4.91 15.49
C SER A 759 5.92 -3.68 15.88
N LYS A 760 7.17 -3.93 16.20
CA LYS A 760 8.19 -2.91 16.42
C LYS A 760 9.38 -3.19 15.51
N ASN A 761 9.82 -2.18 14.74
CA ASN A 761 11.01 -2.22 13.90
C ASN A 761 11.96 -1.09 14.27
N ASN A 762 13.22 -1.39 14.48
CA ASN A 762 14.28 -0.40 14.66
C ASN A 762 15.20 -0.42 13.43
N ASN A 763 15.30 0.71 12.76
CA ASN A 763 16.15 0.91 11.59
C ASN A 763 17.45 1.65 11.97
N LYS A 764 18.57 1.32 11.28
CA LYS A 764 19.85 1.99 11.50
C LYS A 764 20.72 1.95 10.25
N ILE A 765 21.30 3.07 9.87
CA ILE A 765 22.35 3.15 8.84
C ILE A 765 23.66 2.73 9.49
N LEU A 766 24.30 1.67 8.97
CA LEU A 766 25.58 1.16 9.50
C LEU A 766 26.78 1.78 8.78
N SER A 767 26.70 1.99 7.49
CA SER A 767 27.74 2.62 6.67
C SER A 767 27.16 3.24 5.39
N LEU A 768 27.90 4.18 4.79
CA LEU A 768 27.61 4.83 3.51
C LEU A 768 28.83 4.74 2.59
N ALA A 769 28.65 5.06 1.29
CA ALA A 769 29.72 5.09 0.31
C ALA A 769 30.86 6.02 0.71
N ASN A 770 32.09 5.69 0.30
CA ASN A 770 33.29 6.52 0.53
C ASN A 770 33.54 6.90 2.00
N ASN A 771 33.09 6.06 2.96
CA ASN A 771 33.14 6.33 4.40
C ASN A 771 32.53 7.69 4.80
N GLN A 772 31.56 8.16 4.05
CA GLN A 772 30.80 9.36 4.41
C GLN A 772 30.01 9.09 5.70
N ASN A 773 29.91 10.11 6.55
CA ASN A 773 29.13 10.04 7.79
C ASN A 773 27.66 10.42 7.57
N GLN A 774 27.36 11.07 6.47
CA GLN A 774 26.03 11.58 6.11
C GLN A 774 25.74 11.29 4.65
N LEU A 775 24.51 10.89 4.34
CA LEU A 775 24.01 10.84 2.97
C LEU A 775 23.89 12.29 2.46
N ALA A 776 24.40 12.56 1.25
CA ALA A 776 24.23 13.85 0.62
C ALA A 776 22.74 14.13 0.41
N ASN A 777 22.26 15.14 1.10
CA ASN A 777 21.03 15.90 0.93
C ASN A 777 19.78 15.16 0.47
N ALA A 778 18.98 14.63 1.42
CA ALA A 778 17.56 14.49 1.19
C ALA A 778 16.88 15.83 1.52
N SER A 779 16.40 16.54 0.51
CA SER A 779 15.66 17.80 0.68
C SER A 779 14.19 17.50 0.89
N ALA A 780 13.59 18.06 1.94
CA ALA A 780 12.14 18.03 2.13
C ALA A 780 11.42 19.09 1.26
N GLY A 781 11.94 19.36 0.05
CA GLY A 781 11.48 20.43 -0.82
C GLY A 781 12.48 21.58 -0.91
N THR A 782 12.39 22.41 -1.97
CA THR A 782 13.41 23.40 -2.33
C THR A 782 13.67 24.46 -1.27
N LYS A 783 12.67 24.84 -0.48
CA LYS A 783 12.80 25.85 0.57
C LYS A 783 12.82 25.30 1.99
N TRP A 784 12.48 24.04 2.18
CA TRP A 784 12.70 23.33 3.43
C TRP A 784 14.17 22.89 3.56
N GLY A 785 14.90 22.84 2.43
CA GLY A 785 16.32 22.50 2.42
C GLY A 785 16.58 21.11 3.02
N ASN A 786 17.71 20.96 3.68
CA ASN A 786 18.19 19.69 4.21
C ASN A 786 17.68 19.41 5.64
N VAL A 787 16.38 19.46 5.85
CA VAL A 787 15.77 19.12 7.14
C VAL A 787 15.76 17.61 7.38
N MET A 788 15.69 16.80 6.34
CA MET A 788 15.83 15.34 6.46
C MET A 788 17.31 14.98 6.35
N ARG A 789 17.91 14.51 7.45
CA ARG A 789 19.34 14.18 7.50
C ARG A 789 19.53 12.72 7.89
N ASN A 790 20.27 11.99 7.08
CA ASN A 790 20.51 10.57 7.24
C ASN A 790 21.98 10.34 7.60
N TYR A 791 22.24 10.06 8.88
CA TYR A 791 23.59 9.88 9.43
C TYR A 791 23.90 8.38 9.68
N VAL A 792 25.16 8.00 9.52
CA VAL A 792 25.68 6.72 9.99
C VAL A 792 25.48 6.62 11.51
N GLY A 793 24.99 5.48 11.96
CA GLY A 793 24.68 5.24 13.36
C GLY A 793 23.27 5.64 13.79
N ARG A 794 22.48 6.29 12.90
CA ARG A 794 21.14 6.78 13.17
C ARG A 794 20.08 6.07 12.29
N PRO A 795 18.80 6.12 12.64
CA PRO A 795 17.73 5.69 11.74
C PRO A 795 17.64 6.57 10.49
N MET A 796 17.04 6.04 9.43
CA MET A 796 16.69 6.86 8.27
C MET A 796 15.57 7.83 8.60
N GLY A 797 15.61 9.04 7.99
CA GLY A 797 14.55 10.04 8.09
C GLY A 797 14.55 10.82 9.40
N ASP A 798 15.71 11.02 10.02
CA ASP A 798 15.86 11.97 11.13
C ASP A 798 15.60 13.40 10.67
N MET A 799 14.81 14.13 11.45
CA MET A 799 14.40 15.51 11.18
C MET A 799 15.23 16.50 11.98
N TYR A 800 15.87 17.45 11.28
CA TYR A 800 16.72 18.47 11.85
C TYR A 800 16.21 19.86 11.49
N MET A 801 15.83 20.66 12.48
CA MET A 801 15.28 21.99 12.27
C MET A 801 15.65 22.90 13.45
N LEU A 802 15.35 24.19 13.30
CA LEU A 802 15.38 25.14 14.40
C LEU A 802 14.32 24.77 15.44
N LYS A 803 14.68 24.78 16.70
CA LYS A 803 13.74 24.56 17.81
C LYS A 803 13.21 25.89 18.30
N VAL A 804 11.89 26.09 18.20
CA VAL A 804 11.20 27.24 18.78
C VAL A 804 11.13 27.06 20.28
N ILE A 805 11.50 28.11 21.04
CA ILE A 805 11.48 28.14 22.51
C ILE A 805 10.57 29.21 23.08
N GLY A 806 9.90 29.99 22.22
CA GLY A 806 8.94 31.03 22.61
C GLY A 806 8.91 32.19 21.63
N THR A 807 8.44 33.36 22.14
CA THR A 807 8.39 34.64 21.41
C THR A 807 9.12 35.71 22.18
N PHE A 808 9.69 36.69 21.48
CA PHE A 808 10.27 37.89 22.10
C PHE A 808 9.15 38.75 22.69
N ASN A 809 9.06 38.84 24.01
CA ASN A 809 7.98 39.53 24.70
C ASN A 809 8.42 40.95 25.20
N THR A 810 9.72 41.14 25.40
CA THR A 810 10.29 42.34 25.98
C THR A 810 11.62 42.71 25.33
N GLU A 811 12.06 43.98 25.51
CA GLU A 811 13.39 44.42 25.09
C GLU A 811 14.52 43.63 25.80
N LYS A 812 14.24 43.11 27.00
CA LYS A 812 15.19 42.23 27.70
C LYS A 812 15.39 40.92 26.95
N ASP A 813 14.32 40.35 26.38
CA ASP A 813 14.41 39.12 25.61
C ASP A 813 15.23 39.34 24.32
N LEU A 814 15.02 40.51 23.66
CA LEU A 814 15.81 40.91 22.49
C LEU A 814 17.30 41.06 22.76
N ALA A 815 17.65 41.43 23.98
CA ALA A 815 19.05 41.56 24.42
C ALA A 815 19.65 40.24 24.91
N GLN A 816 18.83 39.30 25.35
CA GLN A 816 19.24 38.03 25.96
C GLN A 816 19.42 36.88 24.98
N TYR A 817 18.51 36.76 24.01
CA TYR A 817 18.50 35.63 23.09
C TYR A 817 19.20 35.94 21.75
N ALA A 818 19.84 34.92 21.17
CA ALA A 818 20.44 34.98 19.85
C ALA A 818 19.38 35.29 18.77
N LYS A 819 19.74 35.88 17.66
CA LYS A 819 18.86 36.36 16.60
C LYS A 819 19.32 35.93 15.23
N ASN A 820 18.37 35.82 14.34
CA ASN A 820 18.57 35.64 12.92
C ASN A 820 18.14 36.94 12.17
N GLY A 821 19.03 37.93 12.12
CA GLY A 821 18.73 39.20 11.46
C GLY A 821 18.00 40.23 12.32
N THR A 822 16.90 40.78 11.80
CA THR A 822 16.17 41.91 12.38
C THR A 822 14.94 41.48 13.19
N GLN A 823 15.03 40.44 13.98
CA GLN A 823 13.93 40.02 14.85
C GLN A 823 13.57 41.09 15.88
N ASP A 824 12.28 41.21 16.17
CA ASP A 824 11.66 42.20 16.99
C ASP A 824 10.66 41.55 17.98
N ILE A 825 10.11 42.36 18.90
CA ILE A 825 9.09 41.92 19.85
C ILE A 825 7.90 41.30 19.09
N GLY A 826 7.48 40.10 19.52
CA GLY A 826 6.45 39.31 18.91
C GLY A 826 6.94 38.31 17.84
N ASP A 827 8.22 38.31 17.49
CA ASP A 827 8.83 37.31 16.64
C ASP A 827 9.22 36.06 17.44
N LEU A 828 9.50 34.96 16.72
CA LEU A 828 9.87 33.66 17.33
C LEU A 828 11.31 33.72 17.87
N ILE A 829 11.52 33.08 19.02
CA ILE A 829 12.85 32.81 19.59
C ILE A 829 13.21 31.38 19.22
N PHE A 830 14.41 31.22 18.69
CA PHE A 830 14.97 29.89 18.40
C PHE A 830 16.09 29.55 19.38
N GLU A 831 16.28 28.27 19.68
CA GLU A 831 17.39 27.81 20.50
C GLU A 831 18.71 27.95 19.74
N ASP A 832 19.66 28.71 20.28
CA ASP A 832 21.06 28.79 19.84
C ASP A 832 21.77 27.52 20.31
N TYR A 833 21.72 26.49 19.43
CA TYR A 833 22.19 25.15 19.78
C TYR A 833 23.71 25.06 19.87
N ASN A 834 24.39 25.72 18.94
CA ASN A 834 25.87 25.76 18.90
C ASN A 834 26.48 26.84 19.82
N LYS A 835 25.67 27.77 20.36
CA LYS A 835 26.02 28.86 21.30
C LYS A 835 27.00 29.88 20.73
N ASP A 836 26.87 30.15 19.42
CA ASP A 836 27.72 31.16 18.76
C ASP A 836 27.10 32.59 18.75
N GLY A 837 25.87 32.73 19.25
CA GLY A 837 25.14 34.00 19.33
C GLY A 837 24.39 34.38 18.06
N THR A 838 24.34 33.49 17.05
CA THR A 838 23.66 33.72 15.79
C THR A 838 22.76 32.53 15.47
N ILE A 839 21.53 32.74 15.02
CA ILE A 839 20.63 31.67 14.61
C ILE A 839 20.77 31.41 13.11
N ASP A 840 21.27 30.25 12.73
CA ASP A 840 21.42 29.83 11.35
C ASP A 840 21.23 28.28 11.15
N VAL A 841 21.64 27.74 10.01
CA VAL A 841 21.53 26.29 9.71
C VAL A 841 22.40 25.41 10.62
N ASN A 842 23.36 25.97 11.34
CA ASN A 842 24.23 25.27 12.28
C ASN A 842 23.51 24.99 13.61
N ASP A 843 22.39 25.70 13.88
CA ASP A 843 21.49 25.44 15.02
C ASP A 843 20.43 24.39 14.76
N TYR A 844 20.43 23.82 13.57
CA TYR A 844 19.53 22.68 13.28
C TYR A 844 19.90 21.52 14.18
N GLN A 845 19.00 21.14 15.05
CA GLN A 845 19.14 20.01 15.96
C GLN A 845 18.16 18.91 15.62
N LEU A 846 18.43 17.69 16.10
CA LEU A 846 17.52 16.55 15.96
C LEU A 846 16.23 16.84 16.73
N VAL A 847 15.12 16.92 16.04
CA VAL A 847 13.80 17.25 16.64
C VAL A 847 12.79 16.11 16.49
N GLY A 848 13.02 15.15 15.60
CA GLY A 848 12.10 14.03 15.39
C GLY A 848 12.58 13.02 14.37
N ASN A 849 11.75 12.02 14.11
CA ASN A 849 11.91 11.00 13.07
C ASN A 849 10.53 10.54 12.62
N TYR A 850 10.34 10.17 11.35
CA TYR A 850 9.02 9.72 10.85
C TYR A 850 8.65 8.29 11.28
N GLN A 851 9.62 7.47 11.69
CA GLN A 851 9.38 6.05 11.96
C GLN A 851 8.64 5.87 13.30
N PRO A 852 7.57 5.08 13.34
CA PRO A 852 6.85 4.81 14.57
C PRO A 852 7.66 3.92 15.51
N ASP A 853 7.43 4.06 16.82
CA ASP A 853 7.95 3.16 17.84
C ASP A 853 7.35 1.77 17.71
N PHE A 854 6.06 1.67 17.41
CA PHE A 854 5.36 0.43 17.09
C PHE A 854 4.08 0.70 16.30
N THR A 855 3.61 -0.33 15.59
CA THR A 855 2.32 -0.34 14.90
C THR A 855 1.47 -1.49 15.41
N PHE A 856 0.15 -1.35 15.35
CA PHE A 856 -0.77 -2.42 15.74
C PHE A 856 -2.00 -2.45 14.85
N GLY A 857 -2.61 -3.63 14.78
CA GLY A 857 -3.91 -3.85 14.14
C GLY A 857 -4.74 -4.83 14.96
N TRP A 858 -6.01 -4.55 15.13
CA TRP A 858 -6.93 -5.37 15.89
C TRP A 858 -8.20 -5.64 15.09
N ASN A 859 -8.39 -6.90 14.70
CA ASN A 859 -9.52 -7.36 13.91
C ASN A 859 -10.45 -8.20 14.80
N ASN A 860 -11.74 -7.89 14.78
CA ASN A 860 -12.78 -8.61 15.51
C ASN A 860 -13.91 -8.97 14.56
N THR A 861 -14.39 -10.20 14.64
CA THR A 861 -15.61 -10.65 13.97
C THR A 861 -16.51 -11.31 15.00
N PHE A 862 -17.71 -10.77 15.13
CA PHE A 862 -18.76 -11.29 16.01
C PHE A 862 -19.85 -11.88 15.13
N ILE A 863 -20.23 -13.12 15.38
CA ILE A 863 -21.30 -13.81 14.64
C ILE A 863 -22.37 -14.21 15.63
N TYR A 864 -23.59 -13.81 15.37
CA TYR A 864 -24.75 -14.22 16.14
C TYR A 864 -25.89 -14.66 15.25
N LYS A 865 -26.09 -15.97 15.12
CA LYS A 865 -27.01 -16.58 14.16
C LYS A 865 -26.72 -16.13 12.72
N ASP A 866 -27.66 -15.41 12.11
CA ASP A 866 -27.58 -14.91 10.74
C ASP A 866 -26.93 -13.53 10.62
N PHE A 867 -26.52 -12.90 11.75
CA PHE A 867 -25.82 -11.61 11.79
C PHE A 867 -24.33 -11.79 11.97
N ASP A 868 -23.56 -10.98 11.28
CA ASP A 868 -22.12 -10.83 11.46
C ASP A 868 -21.75 -9.35 11.62
N LEU A 869 -20.85 -9.07 12.56
CA LEU A 869 -20.27 -7.74 12.77
C LEU A 869 -18.76 -7.85 12.76
N ALA A 870 -18.11 -7.19 11.80
CA ALA A 870 -16.65 -7.11 11.74
C ALA A 870 -16.17 -5.68 12.06
N VAL A 871 -15.17 -5.59 12.93
CA VAL A 871 -14.55 -4.31 13.34
C VAL A 871 -13.04 -4.44 13.22
N THR A 872 -12.44 -3.55 12.43
CA THR A 872 -10.98 -3.44 12.26
C THR A 872 -10.52 -2.10 12.83
N ILE A 873 -9.53 -2.15 13.71
CA ILE A 873 -8.87 -0.98 14.29
C ILE A 873 -7.39 -1.09 13.96
N ASP A 874 -6.76 0.01 13.56
CA ASP A 874 -5.32 0.09 13.34
C ASP A 874 -4.76 1.39 13.92
N GLY A 875 -3.44 1.41 14.09
CA GLY A 875 -2.78 2.60 14.57
C GLY A 875 -1.26 2.44 14.70
N GLN A 876 -0.66 3.55 15.03
CA GLN A 876 0.76 3.63 15.36
C GLN A 876 0.99 4.53 16.57
N CYS A 877 2.10 4.32 17.24
CA CYS A 877 2.58 5.15 18.31
C CYS A 877 4.02 5.55 18.02
N GLY A 878 4.36 6.81 18.29
CA GLY A 878 5.63 7.41 17.94
C GLY A 878 5.72 7.85 16.48
N GLY A 879 6.82 8.50 16.15
CA GLY A 879 7.04 9.14 14.87
C GLY A 879 6.57 10.60 14.85
N ASN A 880 7.06 11.34 13.86
CA ASN A 880 6.72 12.73 13.64
C ASN A 880 6.41 13.01 12.17
N VAL A 881 5.60 14.04 11.93
CA VAL A 881 5.27 14.54 10.61
C VAL A 881 5.52 16.04 10.53
N ILE A 882 6.10 16.49 9.43
CA ILE A 882 6.28 17.90 9.10
C ILE A 882 5.08 18.34 8.26
N TYR A 883 4.28 19.25 8.78
CA TYR A 883 3.19 19.88 8.01
C TYR A 883 3.77 20.99 7.13
N ALA A 884 4.42 20.62 6.06
CA ALA A 884 5.14 21.54 5.18
C ALA A 884 4.21 22.52 4.45
N ALA A 885 2.98 22.09 4.11
CA ALA A 885 1.98 22.96 3.51
C ALA A 885 1.62 24.14 4.41
N ALA A 886 1.64 23.98 5.75
CA ALA A 886 1.31 25.05 6.69
C ALA A 886 2.22 26.27 6.58
N ARG A 887 3.42 26.11 6.01
CA ARG A 887 4.28 27.25 5.69
C ARG A 887 3.67 28.19 4.65
N ALA A 888 2.94 27.64 3.68
CA ALA A 888 2.28 28.40 2.61
C ALA A 888 1.17 29.32 3.14
N PHE A 889 0.40 28.84 4.12
CA PHE A 889 -0.66 29.57 4.81
C PHE A 889 -0.24 29.95 6.24
N SER A 890 1.00 30.41 6.38
CA SER A 890 1.54 30.99 7.62
C SER A 890 1.18 32.45 7.75
N LEU A 891 1.14 32.93 9.00
CA LEU A 891 0.82 34.30 9.33
C LEU A 891 1.58 35.31 8.46
N ASN A 892 0.84 36.22 7.82
CA ASN A 892 1.30 37.39 7.04
C ASN A 892 2.08 37.11 5.75
N ARG A 893 1.92 35.91 5.14
CA ARG A 893 2.43 35.69 3.82
C ARG A 893 1.37 36.09 2.79
N TYR A 894 1.54 37.18 2.09
CA TYR A 894 0.68 37.61 0.97
C TYR A 894 -0.82 37.78 1.29
N ASP A 895 -1.14 38.13 2.55
CA ASP A 895 -2.55 38.27 2.98
C ASP A 895 -3.39 37.01 2.79
N ASP A 896 -2.76 35.84 2.86
CA ASP A 896 -3.43 34.53 2.78
C ASP A 896 -4.20 34.20 4.06
N ASN A 897 -5.18 33.32 3.99
CA ASN A 897 -5.77 32.70 5.18
C ASN A 897 -4.75 31.81 5.89
N VAL A 898 -4.98 31.49 7.15
CA VAL A 898 -4.02 30.75 8.00
C VAL A 898 -4.74 29.70 8.83
N LEU A 899 -3.98 28.73 9.37
CA LEU A 899 -4.49 27.80 10.37
C LEU A 899 -5.08 28.55 11.54
N ALA A 900 -6.26 28.13 12.03
CA ALA A 900 -6.92 28.75 13.17
C ALA A 900 -6.04 28.72 14.42
N GLU A 901 -5.33 27.62 14.71
CA GLU A 901 -4.39 27.53 15.82
C GLU A 901 -3.27 28.58 15.77
N SER A 902 -2.80 28.90 14.56
CA SER A 902 -1.76 29.90 14.33
C SER A 902 -2.34 31.31 14.36
N GLY A 903 -3.47 31.55 13.74
CA GLY A 903 -4.13 32.85 13.68
C GLY A 903 -4.67 33.30 15.02
N LEU A 904 -5.42 32.46 15.71
CA LEU A 904 -5.97 32.76 17.04
C LEU A 904 -4.91 32.72 18.14
N GLY A 905 -3.93 31.80 18.01
CA GLY A 905 -2.84 31.62 18.97
C GLY A 905 -1.64 32.55 18.74
N ARG A 906 -1.73 33.55 17.84
CA ARG A 906 -0.62 34.47 17.56
C ARG A 906 -0.28 35.37 18.75
N TRP A 907 0.95 35.83 18.80
CA TRP A 907 1.36 36.83 19.74
C TRP A 907 0.65 38.17 19.45
N LYS A 908 0.03 38.78 20.44
CA LYS A 908 -0.66 40.10 20.35
C LYS A 908 -0.02 41.17 21.14
N SER A 909 0.50 40.85 22.34
CA SER A 909 1.19 41.76 23.22
C SER A 909 2.04 41.03 24.25
N SER A 910 2.87 41.75 25.01
CA SER A 910 3.65 41.19 26.12
C SER A 910 2.79 40.57 27.24
N THR A 911 1.49 40.87 27.30
CA THR A 911 0.52 40.27 28.24
C THR A 911 -0.38 39.23 27.60
N ASP A 912 -0.40 39.15 26.27
CA ASP A 912 -1.09 38.11 25.49
C ASP A 912 -0.09 37.56 24.46
N THR A 913 0.72 36.60 24.91
CA THR A 913 1.80 35.98 24.12
C THR A 913 1.34 34.86 23.23
N GLY A 914 0.01 34.60 23.19
CA GLY A 914 -0.60 33.53 22.41
C GLY A 914 -0.13 32.14 22.84
N ASN A 915 0.02 31.24 21.85
CA ASN A 915 0.44 29.85 22.09
C ASN A 915 1.97 29.66 22.19
N GLY A 916 2.76 30.73 22.07
CA GLY A 916 4.22 30.67 22.10
C GLY A 916 4.92 30.08 20.88
N MET A 917 4.13 29.60 19.90
CA MET A 917 4.61 29.00 18.65
C MET A 917 4.23 29.80 17.40
N SER A 918 3.45 30.89 17.59
CA SER A 918 2.96 31.75 16.52
C SER A 918 3.40 33.17 16.75
N HIS A 919 4.09 33.75 15.79
CA HIS A 919 4.58 35.12 15.84
C HIS A 919 3.44 36.13 15.71
N LYS A 920 3.74 37.44 15.94
CA LYS A 920 2.80 38.55 15.74
C LYS A 920 2.34 38.65 14.27
N ALA A 921 1.14 39.16 14.07
CA ALA A 921 0.69 39.59 12.77
C ALA A 921 1.46 40.81 12.28
N GLY A 922 1.84 40.91 11.02
CA GLY A 922 2.55 42.07 10.45
C GLY A 922 4.04 42.18 10.78
N THR A 923 4.72 41.06 10.95
CA THR A 923 6.19 41.09 11.13
C THR A 923 6.93 41.46 9.86
N ASN A 924 8.01 42.24 9.99
CA ASN A 924 8.97 42.48 8.90
C ASN A 924 9.97 41.35 8.72
N ASN A 925 9.97 40.36 9.64
CA ASN A 925 10.93 39.26 9.72
C ASN A 925 10.32 37.91 9.31
N LEU A 926 9.46 37.95 8.32
CA LEU A 926 8.71 36.80 7.89
C LEU A 926 9.60 35.61 7.51
N GLY A 927 10.71 35.88 6.80
CA GLY A 927 11.64 34.81 6.36
C GLY A 927 12.18 33.97 7.52
N SER A 928 12.52 34.58 8.65
CA SER A 928 12.99 33.89 9.87
C SER A 928 11.86 33.15 10.57
N ASN A 929 10.68 33.77 10.69
CA ASN A 929 9.56 33.21 11.43
C ASN A 929 8.89 32.02 10.73
N ILE A 930 8.94 31.93 9.39
CA ILE A 930 8.41 30.84 8.59
C ILE A 930 9.46 29.83 8.13
N GLY A 931 10.69 29.97 8.60
CA GLY A 931 11.76 29.00 8.32
C GLY A 931 11.49 27.61 8.89
N PRO A 932 12.23 26.59 8.43
CA PRO A 932 12.11 25.23 8.95
C PRO A 932 12.33 25.16 10.46
N SER A 933 11.28 24.85 11.21
CA SER A 933 11.33 24.84 12.67
C SER A 933 10.29 23.90 13.28
N THR A 934 10.41 23.64 14.58
CA THR A 934 9.47 22.80 15.32
C THR A 934 8.04 23.34 15.36
N ARG A 935 7.79 24.56 14.88
CA ARG A 935 6.44 25.09 14.67
C ARG A 935 5.57 24.22 13.76
N TYR A 936 6.20 23.54 12.79
CA TYR A 936 5.53 22.72 11.79
C TYR A 936 5.69 21.21 12.05
N LEU A 937 6.23 20.85 13.22
CA LEU A 937 6.46 19.46 13.60
C LEU A 937 5.37 18.97 14.53
N TYR A 938 4.70 17.89 14.15
CA TYR A 938 3.60 17.28 14.91
C TYR A 938 3.90 15.81 15.18
N ASP A 939 3.27 15.26 16.24
CA ASP A 939 3.29 13.83 16.51
C ASP A 939 2.47 13.09 15.46
N ALA A 940 2.97 11.92 15.04
CA ALA A 940 2.30 11.07 14.07
C ALA A 940 1.54 9.89 14.71
N ASP A 941 1.21 10.00 15.99
CA ASP A 941 0.39 9.03 16.72
C ASP A 941 -1.05 9.04 16.20
N PHE A 942 -1.60 7.87 15.94
CA PHE A 942 -3.03 7.75 15.67
C PHE A 942 -3.60 6.40 16.06
N LEU A 943 -4.90 6.38 16.32
CA LEU A 943 -5.76 5.20 16.39
C LEU A 943 -6.92 5.41 15.44
N ARG A 944 -7.15 4.47 14.51
CA ARG A 944 -8.22 4.55 13.51
C ARG A 944 -9.17 3.38 13.61
N ILE A 945 -10.46 3.68 13.63
CA ILE A 945 -11.51 2.69 13.37
C ILE A 945 -11.58 2.55 11.84
N ARG A 946 -10.82 1.57 11.31
CA ARG A 946 -10.61 1.38 9.88
C ARG A 946 -11.83 0.89 9.15
N ASN A 947 -12.54 -0.08 9.72
CA ASN A 947 -13.71 -0.69 9.11
C ASN A 947 -14.71 -1.15 10.17
N VAL A 948 -15.97 -0.88 9.92
CA VAL A 948 -17.09 -1.47 10.65
C VAL A 948 -18.06 -2.03 9.62
N SER A 949 -18.27 -3.34 9.63
CA SER A 949 -19.14 -4.06 8.69
C SER A 949 -20.19 -4.83 9.43
N LEU A 950 -21.46 -4.57 9.16
CA LEU A 950 -22.60 -5.32 9.66
C LEU A 950 -23.23 -6.09 8.51
N GLY A 951 -23.36 -7.40 8.66
CA GLY A 951 -23.96 -8.29 7.68
C GLY A 951 -25.17 -9.03 8.23
N TYR A 952 -26.11 -9.34 7.36
CA TYR A 952 -27.24 -10.21 7.64
C TYR A 952 -27.44 -11.19 6.48
N THR A 953 -27.37 -12.47 6.78
CA THR A 953 -27.62 -13.55 5.82
C THR A 953 -29.07 -13.97 5.88
N LEU A 954 -29.80 -13.88 4.78
CA LEU A 954 -31.22 -14.24 4.73
C LEU A 954 -31.40 -15.75 4.95
N PRO A 955 -32.37 -16.15 5.79
CA PRO A 955 -32.69 -17.56 5.99
C PRO A 955 -33.02 -18.28 4.66
N LYS A 956 -32.50 -19.47 4.48
CA LYS A 956 -32.67 -20.29 3.26
C LYS A 956 -34.11 -20.42 2.77
N LYS A 957 -35.09 -20.36 3.71
CA LYS A 957 -36.51 -20.44 3.38
C LYS A 957 -36.96 -19.28 2.47
N PHE A 958 -36.48 -18.06 2.77
CA PHE A 958 -36.78 -16.87 1.94
C PHE A 958 -36.04 -16.89 0.61
N CYS A 959 -34.76 -17.30 0.63
CA CYS A 959 -33.94 -17.39 -0.60
C CYS A 959 -34.57 -18.38 -1.62
N LYS A 960 -35.10 -19.52 -1.17
CA LYS A 960 -35.78 -20.51 -2.03
C LYS A 960 -37.03 -19.95 -2.72
N ILE A 961 -37.75 -19.00 -2.09
CA ILE A 961 -38.97 -18.41 -2.69
C ILE A 961 -38.61 -17.59 -3.93
N ILE A 962 -37.46 -16.94 -3.92
CA ILE A 962 -36.96 -16.08 -5.01
C ILE A 962 -35.98 -16.79 -5.93
N GLY A 963 -35.78 -18.13 -5.75
CA GLY A 963 -34.93 -18.93 -6.63
C GLY A 963 -33.43 -18.74 -6.42
N ILE A 964 -33.00 -18.27 -5.26
CA ILE A 964 -31.60 -17.98 -4.91
C ILE A 964 -31.13 -19.01 -3.86
N GLU A 965 -29.87 -19.45 -3.92
CA GLU A 965 -29.29 -20.37 -2.95
C GLU A 965 -29.06 -19.70 -1.60
N ASN A 966 -28.41 -18.53 -1.62
CA ASN A 966 -28.21 -17.68 -0.45
C ASN A 966 -28.17 -16.18 -0.82
N MET A 967 -28.42 -15.31 0.15
CA MET A 967 -28.38 -13.87 -0.01
C MET A 967 -27.88 -13.21 1.29
N ARG A 968 -26.86 -12.35 1.17
CA ARG A 968 -26.35 -11.55 2.29
C ARG A 968 -26.46 -10.07 1.95
N ILE A 969 -27.00 -9.29 2.91
CA ILE A 969 -27.06 -7.83 2.85
C ILE A 969 -26.01 -7.31 3.84
N SER A 970 -25.28 -6.27 3.48
CA SER A 970 -24.28 -5.67 4.38
C SER A 970 -24.31 -4.16 4.34
N ALA A 971 -23.97 -3.55 5.48
CA ALA A 971 -23.68 -2.13 5.60
C ALA A 971 -22.28 -1.97 6.18
N ASN A 972 -21.46 -1.15 5.53
CA ASN A 972 -20.06 -0.98 5.90
C ASN A 972 -19.72 0.50 6.00
N VAL A 973 -18.85 0.85 6.94
CA VAL A 973 -18.22 2.17 7.03
C VAL A 973 -16.72 1.97 7.09
N GLN A 974 -16.02 2.56 6.11
CA GLN A 974 -14.56 2.61 6.05
C GLN A 974 -14.03 3.91 6.62
N ASN A 975 -12.90 3.85 7.34
CA ASN A 975 -12.26 5.01 7.96
C ASN A 975 -13.27 5.82 8.79
N LEU A 976 -14.02 5.13 9.66
CA LEU A 976 -15.11 5.75 10.43
C LEU A 976 -14.61 6.94 11.24
N TRP A 977 -13.50 6.79 11.92
CA TRP A 977 -12.87 7.86 12.70
C TRP A 977 -11.37 7.62 12.91
N THR A 978 -10.59 8.71 12.88
CA THR A 978 -9.17 8.72 13.27
C THR A 978 -9.00 9.63 14.48
N PHE A 979 -8.41 9.10 15.55
CA PHE A 979 -8.04 9.85 16.74
C PHE A 979 -6.56 10.19 16.61
N ASP A 980 -6.25 11.45 16.36
CA ASP A 980 -4.92 12.03 16.30
C ASP A 980 -4.93 13.49 16.79
N LYS A 981 -3.77 14.15 16.80
CA LYS A 981 -3.60 15.56 17.16
C LYS A 981 -3.05 16.39 15.99
N TYR A 982 -3.02 15.79 14.81
CA TYR A 982 -2.48 16.44 13.62
C TYR A 982 -3.48 17.43 13.03
N PRO A 983 -3.10 18.71 12.79
CA PRO A 983 -4.04 19.71 12.27
C PRO A 983 -4.34 19.56 10.76
N GLY A 984 -3.58 18.75 10.02
CA GLY A 984 -3.80 18.47 8.62
C GLY A 984 -4.82 17.36 8.39
N TYR A 985 -4.98 16.92 7.14
CA TYR A 985 -5.98 15.92 6.78
C TYR A 985 -5.58 14.48 7.16
N SER A 986 -4.29 14.16 7.18
CA SER A 986 -3.81 12.81 7.51
C SER A 986 -2.35 12.82 7.96
N VAL A 987 -2.08 12.18 9.09
CA VAL A 987 -0.71 11.95 9.61
C VAL A 987 0.13 11.04 8.73
N GLU A 988 -0.50 10.27 7.84
CA GLU A 988 0.16 9.36 6.91
C GLU A 988 0.50 10.01 5.56
N ALA A 989 0.09 11.28 5.35
CA ALA A 989 0.37 11.99 4.11
C ALA A 989 1.88 12.12 3.88
N ASN A 990 2.31 11.82 2.66
CA ASN A 990 3.71 11.95 2.26
C ASN A 990 3.82 12.27 0.78
N TYR A 991 4.46 13.39 0.45
CA TYR A 991 4.56 13.83 -0.93
C TYR A 991 5.57 13.03 -1.77
N GLU A 992 6.62 12.48 -1.14
CA GLU A 992 7.65 11.64 -1.78
C GLU A 992 7.23 10.18 -1.94
N GLY A 993 5.96 9.88 -1.74
CA GLY A 993 5.43 8.53 -1.93
C GLY A 993 6.07 7.51 -0.98
N ASN A 994 6.67 6.43 -1.53
CA ASN A 994 7.28 5.35 -0.75
C ASN A 994 8.78 5.58 -0.44
N SER A 995 9.24 6.83 -0.32
CA SER A 995 10.63 7.15 0.05
C SER A 995 10.98 6.62 1.44
N ALA A 996 12.19 6.11 1.60
CA ALA A 996 12.69 5.66 2.90
C ALA A 996 13.47 6.75 3.67
N THR A 997 14.05 7.71 2.95
CA THR A 997 14.93 8.76 3.49
C THR A 997 14.25 10.10 3.62
N ASN A 998 13.11 10.27 2.94
CA ASN A 998 12.36 11.51 2.87
C ASN A 998 10.85 11.21 3.00
N ASN A 999 10.44 10.73 4.18
CA ASN A 999 9.07 10.38 4.52
C ASN A 999 8.61 11.23 5.72
N GLY A 1000 7.29 11.36 5.90
CA GLY A 1000 6.71 12.17 6.97
C GLY A 1000 6.71 13.68 6.66
N VAL A 1001 6.57 14.05 5.36
CA VAL A 1001 6.45 15.44 4.92
C VAL A 1001 5.14 15.64 4.18
N ASP A 1002 4.21 16.42 4.74
CA ASP A 1002 2.89 16.70 4.16
C ASP A 1002 2.87 18.09 3.49
N PHE A 1003 2.71 18.12 2.16
CA PHE A 1003 2.49 19.32 1.33
C PHE A 1003 1.01 19.54 0.97
N GLY A 1004 0.05 18.99 1.75
CA GLY A 1004 -1.39 19.06 1.48
C GLY A 1004 -1.84 17.91 0.59
N GLY A 1005 -1.59 16.67 1.05
CA GLY A 1005 -2.00 15.46 0.34
C GLY A 1005 -3.51 15.34 0.19
N TYR A 1006 -3.97 14.52 -0.77
CA TYR A 1006 -5.39 14.22 -0.95
C TYR A 1006 -5.95 13.57 0.33
N PRO A 1007 -7.03 14.11 0.93
CA PRO A 1007 -7.56 13.61 2.20
C PRO A 1007 -8.04 12.16 2.11
N ILE A 1008 -7.85 11.42 3.20
CA ILE A 1008 -8.46 10.10 3.36
C ILE A 1008 -9.97 10.28 3.52
N SER A 1009 -10.76 9.54 2.74
CA SER A 1009 -12.21 9.61 2.79
C SER A 1009 -12.81 8.64 3.82
N ARG A 1010 -13.89 9.07 4.47
CA ARG A 1010 -14.85 8.18 5.14
C ARG A 1010 -15.83 7.67 4.07
N THR A 1011 -16.02 6.35 3.99
CA THR A 1011 -16.85 5.74 2.94
C THR A 1011 -17.93 4.86 3.54
N PHE A 1012 -19.18 5.16 3.21
CA PHE A 1012 -20.36 4.36 3.57
C PHE A 1012 -20.76 3.50 2.38
N THR A 1013 -20.95 2.20 2.60
CA THR A 1013 -21.27 1.26 1.53
C THR A 1013 -22.38 0.29 1.94
N PHE A 1014 -23.35 0.08 1.08
CA PHE A 1014 -24.36 -0.95 1.18
C PHE A 1014 -24.07 -2.05 0.16
N GLY A 1015 -24.04 -3.28 0.59
CA GLY A 1015 -23.70 -4.45 -0.22
C GLY A 1015 -24.83 -5.45 -0.30
N LEU A 1016 -24.96 -6.09 -1.46
CA LEU A 1016 -25.85 -7.20 -1.73
C LEU A 1016 -25.08 -8.30 -2.43
N ASN A 1017 -24.98 -9.47 -1.80
CA ASN A 1017 -24.33 -10.65 -2.37
C ASN A 1017 -25.35 -11.78 -2.46
N PHE A 1018 -25.41 -12.47 -3.60
CA PHE A 1018 -26.31 -13.60 -3.78
C PHE A 1018 -25.74 -14.62 -4.74
N ASN A 1019 -26.10 -15.89 -4.52
CA ASN A 1019 -25.65 -17.04 -5.29
C ASN A 1019 -26.86 -17.80 -5.84
N PHE A 1020 -26.74 -18.29 -7.08
CA PHE A 1020 -27.73 -19.14 -7.73
C PHE A 1020 -27.22 -20.57 -7.82
#